data_b76c150c68e07fe2ba002905916fca2f
#
_entry.id   b76c150c68e07fe2ba002905916fca2f
#
_cell.length_a   1.000
_cell.length_b   1.000
_cell.length_c   1.000
_cell.angle_alpha   90.00
_cell.angle_beta   90.00
_cell.angle_gamma   90.00
#
_symmetry.space_group_name_H-M   'P 1'
#
loop_
_entity.id
_entity.type
_entity.pdbx_description
1 polymer ?
#
loop_
_entity_poly.entity_id
_entity_poly.type
_entity_poly.pdbx_seq_one_letter_code
_entity_poly.pdbx_strand_id
1 'polypeptide(L)'
;MSVTKKKITNRLYVISLFLIVIIFSIVFKIIDLQFFQGDYYISISEKREFKNIEIPANRGNIYSDSGKLLASSVPKYDIRFDALAPSDTNFNKYVDLLASELAIYFGESSEKYSNKLRQARKDKNRYLLIARNLGYLDFKKFKNFPLFNLGGFRGGFITEQYTKRDYPIGGIAQRTVGYERYDDFGNAMRPGLDGAFGPKYLKGENGIRFSQKIGLGQWKPVLDYNEKEPRDGYDLHTTLNIEIQDLAHHSLLRQLEFYEAEHGSVVVMETKTGEIKAISNLGRTSEGKYYEKLNYAVGESHEPGSTFKLMAMVRALEDKVIDTSDVIDTKNGILSFYGRKVRDSKKGGYGKISAARAFEVSSNTALVQIINDNYQDKPEKFVEGLFDMKINTPLGLPILGEGVPKFTHPNDKVNWDGLDLPWMAFGYGISLTPLQTLTFYNAIANNGVMVKPRFIKEVKQFDQVVEKFDTEIISNSICSQETIDKVKNMMKNVVEKEHGTAHNIYSEDFSMAGKTGTCQTEYWKSEGLYISSFAGYFPADNPKYSCIVVIHKPNKTKGYYGNVVAAPVFKEIAQKIYSNIPNVESYDELKFEVQNQRIKEEVILNLENMIMPDISGYELMDVIPLIENVGCQVLIEGNGNRIKQLTKAGTKLKKGQTVKINLS
;
A
#
# COMPACT_ATOMS: atom_id res chain seq x y z
N MET A 1 76.64 -49.45 -59.65
CA MET A 1 75.16 -49.24 -59.47
C MET A 1 74.59 -49.64 -58.12
N SER A 2 75.41 -49.87 -57.09
CA SER A 2 74.92 -50.39 -55.80
C SER A 2 74.83 -49.37 -54.64
N VAL A 3 75.61 -48.30 -54.64
CA VAL A 3 75.69 -47.35 -53.50
C VAL A 3 74.51 -46.37 -53.51
N THR A 4 74.02 -45.97 -54.69
CA THR A 4 72.86 -45.04 -54.84
C THR A 4 71.51 -45.71 -54.50
N LYS A 5 71.33 -46.97 -54.87
CA LYS A 5 70.11 -47.73 -54.49
C LYS A 5 70.06 -47.92 -52.99
N LYS A 6 71.11 -48.23 -52.30
CA LYS A 6 71.17 -48.44 -50.86
C LYS A 6 70.93 -47.13 -50.07
N LYS A 7 71.36 -45.98 -50.55
CA LYS A 7 71.07 -44.67 -50.00
C LYS A 7 69.55 -44.27 -50.16
N ILE A 8 69.01 -44.56 -51.31
CA ILE A 8 67.57 -44.29 -51.57
C ILE A 8 66.68 -45.22 -50.70
N THR A 9 66.98 -46.48 -50.62
CA THR A 9 66.26 -47.46 -49.77
C THR A 9 66.36 -47.11 -48.31
N ASN A 10 67.52 -46.69 -47.80
CA ASN A 10 67.63 -46.23 -46.41
C ASN A 10 66.82 -44.97 -46.11
N ARG A 11 66.74 -44.01 -47.03
CA ARG A 11 65.87 -42.85 -46.93
C ARG A 11 64.38 -43.23 -46.93
N LEU A 12 64.03 -44.23 -47.73
CA LEU A 12 62.69 -44.76 -47.79
C LEU A 12 62.31 -45.46 -46.49
N TYR A 13 63.20 -46.22 -45.85
CA TYR A 13 62.98 -46.80 -44.55
C TYR A 13 62.88 -45.77 -43.45
N VAL A 14 63.65 -44.68 -43.46
CA VAL A 14 63.53 -43.58 -42.49
C VAL A 14 62.21 -42.87 -42.64
N ILE A 15 61.74 -42.60 -43.86
CA ILE A 15 60.44 -42.00 -44.11
C ILE A 15 59.32 -42.96 -43.65
N SER A 16 59.42 -44.24 -43.99
CA SER A 16 58.48 -45.25 -43.55
C SER A 16 58.38 -45.37 -42.03
N LEU A 17 59.54 -45.38 -41.39
CA LEU A 17 59.64 -45.40 -39.92
C LEU A 17 58.96 -44.16 -39.30
N PHE A 18 59.25 -42.99 -39.89
CA PHE A 18 58.60 -41.73 -39.42
C PHE A 18 57.07 -41.76 -39.59
N LEU A 19 56.56 -42.27 -40.70
CA LEU A 19 55.11 -42.45 -40.92
C LEU A 19 54.49 -43.45 -39.94
N ILE A 20 55.19 -44.54 -39.64
CA ILE A 20 54.77 -45.52 -38.65
C ILE A 20 54.71 -44.89 -37.25
N VAL A 21 55.72 -44.09 -36.86
CA VAL A 21 55.66 -43.36 -35.57
C VAL A 21 54.50 -42.36 -35.48
N ILE A 22 54.20 -41.67 -36.59
CA ILE A 22 53.00 -40.78 -36.64
C ILE A 22 51.71 -41.58 -36.46
N ILE A 23 51.62 -42.73 -37.18
CA ILE A 23 50.42 -43.58 -37.04
C ILE A 23 50.25 -44.06 -35.58
N PHE A 24 51.35 -44.55 -34.97
CA PHE A 24 51.30 -44.98 -33.59
C PHE A 24 50.96 -43.84 -32.64
N SER A 25 51.48 -42.63 -32.85
CA SER A 25 51.09 -41.43 -32.06
C SER A 25 49.64 -41.09 -32.19
N ILE A 26 49.08 -41.18 -33.40
CA ILE A 26 47.65 -40.94 -33.63
C ILE A 26 46.79 -42.01 -32.93
N VAL A 27 47.17 -43.29 -33.10
CA VAL A 27 46.45 -44.40 -32.45
C VAL A 27 46.49 -44.28 -30.94
N PHE A 28 47.66 -43.96 -30.38
CA PHE A 28 47.84 -43.74 -28.95
C PHE A 28 46.98 -42.57 -28.48
N LYS A 29 46.93 -41.47 -29.24
CA LYS A 29 46.12 -40.31 -28.88
C LYS A 29 44.61 -40.60 -28.97
N ILE A 30 44.21 -41.44 -29.90
CA ILE A 30 42.81 -41.90 -30.00
C ILE A 30 42.44 -42.76 -28.78
N ILE A 31 43.33 -43.69 -28.38
CA ILE A 31 43.13 -44.53 -27.20
C ILE A 31 43.06 -43.65 -25.93
N ASP A 32 44.01 -42.69 -25.79
CA ASP A 32 43.99 -41.75 -24.68
C ASP A 32 42.69 -40.97 -24.60
N LEU A 33 42.20 -40.41 -25.71
CA LEU A 33 40.94 -39.66 -25.78
C LEU A 33 39.71 -40.52 -25.49
N GLN A 34 39.67 -41.79 -25.96
CA GLN A 34 38.52 -42.65 -25.77
C GLN A 34 38.44 -43.33 -24.41
N PHE A 35 39.59 -43.81 -23.88
CA PHE A 35 39.62 -44.64 -22.68
C PHE A 35 40.06 -43.88 -21.41
N PHE A 36 40.90 -42.87 -21.52
CA PHE A 36 41.37 -42.13 -20.35
C PHE A 36 40.71 -40.76 -20.18
N GLN A 37 40.31 -40.12 -21.29
CA GLN A 37 39.69 -38.79 -21.26
C GLN A 37 38.23 -38.83 -21.73
N GLY A 38 37.71 -40.03 -22.06
CA GLY A 38 36.34 -40.19 -22.58
C GLY A 38 35.28 -39.62 -21.67
N ASP A 39 35.30 -40.00 -20.41
CA ASP A 39 34.33 -39.52 -19.40
C ASP A 39 34.38 -38.01 -19.22
N TYR A 40 35.57 -37.42 -19.28
CA TYR A 40 35.73 -35.97 -19.20
C TYR A 40 35.07 -35.26 -20.37
N TYR A 41 35.31 -35.72 -21.61
CA TYR A 41 34.73 -35.11 -22.80
C TYR A 41 33.23 -35.38 -22.92
N ILE A 42 32.78 -36.57 -22.50
CA ILE A 42 31.35 -36.87 -22.39
C ILE A 42 30.66 -35.89 -21.41
N SER A 43 31.23 -35.68 -20.21
CA SER A 43 30.70 -34.75 -19.23
C SER A 43 30.67 -33.29 -19.72
N ILE A 44 31.66 -32.87 -20.50
CA ILE A 44 31.67 -31.55 -21.15
C ILE A 44 30.58 -31.45 -22.24
N SER A 45 30.45 -32.51 -23.04
CA SER A 45 29.42 -32.59 -24.09
C SER A 45 28.00 -32.50 -23.46
N GLU A 46 27.78 -33.32 -22.43
CA GLU A 46 26.50 -33.29 -21.72
C GLU A 46 26.20 -31.91 -21.12
N LYS A 47 27.16 -31.28 -20.47
CA LYS A 47 27.03 -29.90 -19.95
C LYS A 47 26.80 -28.86 -21.04
N ARG A 48 27.26 -29.07 -22.26
CA ARG A 48 27.03 -28.16 -23.40
C ARG A 48 25.75 -28.45 -24.16
N GLU A 49 25.27 -29.68 -24.14
CA GLU A 49 24.07 -30.12 -24.83
C GLU A 49 22.82 -29.99 -23.97
N PHE A 50 22.96 -30.10 -22.65
CA PHE A 50 21.85 -30.05 -21.70
C PHE A 50 22.03 -28.92 -20.67
N LYS A 51 20.95 -28.28 -20.30
CA LYS A 51 20.96 -27.21 -19.30
C LYS A 51 19.64 -27.21 -18.55
N ASN A 52 19.73 -27.04 -17.24
CA ASN A 52 18.58 -26.66 -16.44
C ASN A 52 18.29 -25.18 -16.67
N ILE A 53 17.13 -24.88 -17.23
CA ILE A 53 16.62 -23.53 -17.42
C ILE A 53 15.66 -23.25 -16.28
N GLU A 54 15.95 -22.23 -15.50
CA GLU A 54 15.07 -21.76 -14.44
C GLU A 54 13.88 -21.04 -15.06
N ILE A 55 12.66 -21.45 -14.64
CA ILE A 55 11.42 -20.80 -15.03
C ILE A 55 11.00 -19.92 -13.85
N PRO A 56 11.05 -18.59 -14.00
CA PRO A 56 10.69 -17.71 -12.88
C PRO A 56 9.21 -17.86 -12.53
N ALA A 57 8.92 -17.99 -11.24
CA ALA A 57 7.57 -17.88 -10.72
C ALA A 57 7.08 -16.43 -10.80
N ASN A 58 5.78 -16.23 -10.99
CA ASN A 58 5.19 -14.92 -10.88
C ASN A 58 5.07 -14.53 -9.40
N ARG A 59 5.37 -13.26 -9.12
CA ARG A 59 5.17 -12.70 -7.79
C ARG A 59 3.67 -12.49 -7.58
N GLY A 60 3.11 -12.92 -6.44
CA GLY A 60 1.71 -12.77 -6.08
C GLY A 60 1.23 -11.33 -6.13
N ASN A 61 -0.05 -11.13 -6.26
CA ASN A 61 -0.67 -9.82 -6.34
C ASN A 61 -0.91 -9.22 -4.96
N ILE A 62 -1.11 -7.90 -4.91
CA ILE A 62 -1.54 -7.18 -3.70
C ILE A 62 -2.88 -6.53 -4.01
N TYR A 63 -3.88 -6.82 -3.17
CA TYR A 63 -5.25 -6.34 -3.31
C TYR A 63 -5.62 -5.39 -2.19
N SER A 64 -6.55 -4.47 -2.47
CA SER A 64 -7.23 -3.65 -1.48
C SER A 64 -8.24 -4.48 -0.67
N ASP A 65 -8.88 -3.86 0.31
CA ASP A 65 -9.94 -4.47 1.10
C ASP A 65 -11.17 -4.89 0.28
N SER A 66 -11.42 -4.19 -0.85
CA SER A 66 -12.51 -4.47 -1.80
C SER A 66 -12.08 -5.36 -2.98
N GLY A 67 -10.88 -5.94 -2.95
CA GLY A 67 -10.37 -6.84 -3.99
C GLY A 67 -9.86 -6.15 -5.27
N LYS A 68 -9.69 -4.82 -5.27
CA LYS A 68 -9.06 -4.11 -6.39
C LYS A 68 -7.53 -4.26 -6.33
N LEU A 69 -6.88 -4.39 -7.49
CA LEU A 69 -5.42 -4.55 -7.58
C LEU A 69 -4.67 -3.28 -7.17
N LEU A 70 -3.77 -3.41 -6.20
CA LEU A 70 -2.81 -2.39 -5.79
C LEU A 70 -1.45 -2.59 -6.44
N ALA A 71 -1.01 -3.85 -6.56
CA ALA A 71 0.20 -4.22 -7.28
C ALA A 71 0.03 -5.59 -7.92
N SER A 72 0.50 -5.74 -9.17
CA SER A 72 0.43 -6.98 -9.92
C SER A 72 1.72 -7.21 -10.69
N SER A 73 1.98 -8.48 -11.02
CA SER A 73 3.11 -8.88 -11.83
C SER A 73 2.67 -9.06 -13.28
N VAL A 74 3.14 -8.18 -14.15
CA VAL A 74 2.75 -8.18 -15.57
C VAL A 74 3.94 -8.52 -16.48
N PRO A 75 3.76 -9.33 -17.53
CA PRO A 75 4.81 -9.61 -18.49
C PRO A 75 5.15 -8.34 -19.28
N LYS A 76 6.44 -8.07 -19.41
CA LYS A 76 7.01 -7.01 -20.24
C LYS A 76 8.01 -7.61 -21.22
N TYR A 77 8.23 -6.89 -22.31
CA TYR A 77 9.03 -7.36 -23.42
C TYR A 77 10.04 -6.29 -23.82
N ASP A 78 11.32 -6.68 -23.85
CA ASP A 78 12.36 -5.89 -24.53
C ASP A 78 12.57 -6.48 -25.92
N ILE A 79 12.61 -5.61 -26.91
CA ILE A 79 12.83 -6.01 -28.31
C ILE A 79 14.24 -5.61 -28.72
N ARG A 80 14.96 -6.59 -29.24
CA ARG A 80 16.31 -6.40 -29.79
C ARG A 80 16.38 -6.91 -31.21
N PHE A 81 17.36 -6.43 -31.91
CA PHE A 81 17.60 -6.75 -33.33
C PHE A 81 18.98 -7.35 -33.54
N ASP A 82 19.05 -8.56 -34.10
CA ASP A 82 20.28 -9.13 -34.63
C ASP A 82 20.47 -8.65 -36.07
N ALA A 83 21.34 -7.66 -36.25
CA ALA A 83 21.55 -7.05 -37.56
C ALA A 83 22.23 -7.99 -38.59
N LEU A 84 22.78 -9.13 -38.16
CA LEU A 84 23.43 -10.10 -39.04
C LEU A 84 22.56 -11.31 -39.38
N ALA A 85 21.45 -11.53 -38.68
CA ALA A 85 20.55 -12.67 -38.94
C ALA A 85 19.84 -12.58 -40.29
N PRO A 86 19.31 -11.41 -40.73
CA PRO A 86 18.69 -11.29 -42.02
C PRO A 86 19.74 -11.39 -43.16
N SER A 87 19.39 -12.10 -44.24
CA SER A 87 20.17 -12.05 -45.48
C SER A 87 20.22 -10.63 -46.06
N ASP A 88 21.21 -10.30 -46.87
CA ASP A 88 21.32 -8.98 -47.53
C ASP A 88 20.05 -8.64 -48.32
N THR A 89 19.47 -9.63 -48.99
CA THR A 89 18.22 -9.47 -49.75
C THR A 89 17.06 -9.09 -48.84
N ASN A 90 16.85 -9.79 -47.73
CA ASN A 90 15.76 -9.50 -46.82
C ASN A 90 16.00 -8.16 -46.08
N PHE A 91 17.23 -7.90 -45.66
CA PHE A 91 17.57 -6.65 -44.97
C PHE A 91 17.29 -5.44 -45.87
N ASN A 92 17.85 -5.42 -47.10
CA ASN A 92 17.68 -4.28 -48.00
C ASN A 92 16.23 -4.11 -48.46
N LYS A 93 15.46 -5.20 -48.56
CA LYS A 93 14.04 -5.15 -48.92
C LYS A 93 13.17 -4.53 -47.84
N TYR A 94 13.43 -4.80 -46.58
CA TYR A 94 12.49 -4.49 -45.47
C TYR A 94 13.00 -3.45 -44.49
N VAL A 95 14.30 -3.04 -44.51
CA VAL A 95 14.87 -2.15 -43.48
C VAL A 95 14.18 -0.79 -43.43
N ASP A 96 13.86 -0.19 -44.57
CA ASP A 96 13.22 1.11 -44.64
C ASP A 96 11.73 1.05 -44.25
N LEU A 97 11.06 -0.07 -44.57
CA LEU A 97 9.69 -0.33 -44.10
C LEU A 97 9.65 -0.52 -42.57
N LEU A 98 10.61 -1.27 -42.03
CA LEU A 98 10.74 -1.40 -40.57
C LEU A 98 11.03 -0.05 -39.91
N ALA A 99 11.92 0.75 -40.50
CA ALA A 99 12.26 2.08 -39.99
C ALA A 99 11.04 3.02 -39.97
N SER A 100 10.16 2.91 -41.00
CA SER A 100 8.90 3.68 -41.05
C SER A 100 7.93 3.29 -39.95
N GLU A 101 7.74 2.00 -39.68
CA GLU A 101 6.87 1.52 -38.62
C GLU A 101 7.39 1.92 -37.22
N LEU A 102 8.73 1.82 -37.01
CA LEU A 102 9.37 2.30 -35.77
C LEU A 102 9.21 3.80 -35.59
N ALA A 103 9.36 4.56 -36.68
CA ALA A 103 9.17 6.03 -36.66
C ALA A 103 7.74 6.42 -36.26
N ILE A 104 6.73 5.75 -36.83
CA ILE A 104 5.32 5.95 -36.46
C ILE A 104 5.09 5.63 -34.99
N TYR A 105 5.62 4.52 -34.51
CA TYR A 105 5.42 4.11 -33.10
C TYR A 105 6.07 5.05 -32.10
N PHE A 106 7.30 5.51 -32.37
CA PHE A 106 8.05 6.38 -31.46
C PHE A 106 7.84 7.90 -31.67
N GLY A 107 7.14 8.29 -32.76
CA GLY A 107 6.94 9.71 -33.09
C GLY A 107 8.21 10.41 -33.57
N GLU A 108 9.14 9.67 -34.22
CA GLU A 108 10.43 10.17 -34.69
C GLU A 108 10.57 10.03 -36.23
N SER A 109 11.72 10.47 -36.79
CA SER A 109 11.94 10.34 -38.25
C SER A 109 12.32 8.91 -38.67
N SER A 110 11.79 8.47 -39.80
CA SER A 110 12.13 7.17 -40.41
C SER A 110 13.63 7.07 -40.74
N GLU A 111 14.23 8.18 -41.17
CA GLU A 111 15.65 8.26 -41.48
C GLU A 111 16.54 7.93 -40.27
N LYS A 112 16.17 8.40 -39.09
CA LYS A 112 16.89 8.07 -37.82
C LYS A 112 16.95 6.56 -37.60
N TYR A 113 15.83 5.87 -37.77
CA TYR A 113 15.78 4.41 -37.57
C TYR A 113 16.45 3.66 -38.70
N SER A 114 16.30 4.08 -39.95
CA SER A 114 17.00 3.46 -41.08
C SER A 114 18.52 3.55 -40.88
N ASN A 115 19.04 4.72 -40.52
CA ASN A 115 20.46 4.93 -40.22
C ASN A 115 20.93 4.07 -39.04
N LYS A 116 20.13 4.00 -37.95
CA LYS A 116 20.44 3.17 -36.77
C LYS A 116 20.55 1.68 -37.12
N LEU A 117 19.61 1.17 -37.92
CA LEU A 117 19.58 -0.25 -38.30
C LEU A 117 20.73 -0.60 -39.28
N ARG A 118 21.01 0.29 -40.25
CA ARG A 118 22.11 0.12 -41.22
C ARG A 118 23.47 0.23 -40.55
N GLN A 119 23.62 1.15 -39.59
CA GLN A 119 24.84 1.28 -38.79
C GLN A 119 25.08 0.04 -37.93
N ALA A 120 24.02 -0.49 -37.28
CA ALA A 120 24.13 -1.73 -36.51
C ALA A 120 24.62 -2.92 -37.35
N ARG A 121 24.20 -3.01 -38.62
CA ARG A 121 24.69 -4.05 -39.55
C ARG A 121 26.15 -3.84 -39.90
N LYS A 122 26.59 -2.58 -40.14
CA LYS A 122 28.00 -2.22 -40.38
C LYS A 122 28.89 -2.58 -39.20
N ASP A 123 28.41 -2.29 -37.98
CA ASP A 123 29.11 -2.55 -36.71
C ASP A 123 29.03 -4.01 -36.28
N LYS A 124 28.39 -4.86 -37.08
CA LYS A 124 28.13 -6.29 -36.78
C LYS A 124 27.42 -6.50 -35.42
N ASN A 125 26.57 -5.55 -35.03
CA ASN A 125 25.84 -5.63 -33.79
C ASN A 125 24.71 -6.67 -33.88
N ARG A 126 24.85 -7.73 -33.10
CA ARG A 126 23.87 -8.83 -33.06
C ARG A 126 22.81 -8.67 -31.96
N TYR A 127 22.84 -7.55 -31.23
CA TYR A 127 22.00 -7.37 -30.03
C TYR A 127 21.56 -5.91 -29.84
N LEU A 128 21.20 -5.25 -30.93
CA LEU A 128 20.77 -3.85 -30.93
C LEU A 128 19.44 -3.69 -30.20
N LEU A 129 19.42 -2.86 -29.18
CA LEU A 129 18.19 -2.50 -28.47
C LEU A 129 17.28 -1.63 -29.35
N ILE A 130 16.06 -2.08 -29.58
CA ILE A 130 15.01 -1.36 -30.33
C ILE A 130 13.99 -0.71 -29.40
N ALA A 131 13.42 -1.50 -28.48
CA ALA A 131 12.41 -1.03 -27.53
C ALA A 131 12.55 -1.74 -26.19
N ARG A 132 12.17 -1.06 -25.12
CA ARG A 132 12.13 -1.61 -23.75
C ARG A 132 10.74 -1.52 -23.13
N ASN A 133 10.46 -2.44 -22.21
CA ASN A 133 9.32 -2.37 -21.31
C ASN A 133 7.95 -2.35 -22.04
N LEU A 134 7.86 -3.01 -23.20
CA LEU A 134 6.63 -3.11 -23.98
C LEU A 134 5.58 -3.96 -23.27
N GLY A 135 4.30 -3.54 -23.33
CA GLY A 135 3.18 -4.40 -23.00
C GLY A 135 2.95 -5.48 -24.07
N TYR A 136 2.11 -6.48 -23.76
CA TYR A 136 1.80 -7.58 -24.68
C TYR A 136 1.23 -7.10 -26.02
N LEU A 137 0.35 -6.10 -26.01
CA LEU A 137 -0.25 -5.57 -27.26
C LEU A 137 0.81 -4.92 -28.16
N ASP A 138 1.71 -4.14 -27.60
CA ASP A 138 2.80 -3.51 -28.35
C ASP A 138 3.80 -4.55 -28.84
N PHE A 139 4.19 -5.51 -27.98
CA PHE A 139 5.00 -6.65 -28.42
C PHE A 139 4.39 -7.35 -29.65
N LYS A 140 3.07 -7.59 -29.65
CA LYS A 140 2.37 -8.20 -30.79
C LYS A 140 2.44 -7.33 -32.06
N LYS A 141 2.36 -5.99 -31.92
CA LYS A 141 2.56 -5.05 -33.03
C LYS A 141 3.98 -5.19 -33.59
N PHE A 142 5.00 -5.08 -32.74
CA PHE A 142 6.41 -5.21 -33.14
C PHE A 142 6.71 -6.52 -33.83
N LYS A 143 6.17 -7.63 -33.36
CA LYS A 143 6.31 -8.95 -33.97
C LYS A 143 5.81 -8.99 -35.40
N ASN A 144 4.82 -8.16 -35.76
CA ASN A 144 4.21 -8.09 -37.10
C ASN A 144 4.86 -7.04 -38.01
N PHE A 145 5.82 -6.23 -37.51
CA PHE A 145 6.50 -5.24 -38.34
C PHE A 145 7.30 -5.91 -39.49
N PRO A 146 7.43 -5.23 -40.64
CA PRO A 146 8.27 -5.70 -41.76
C PRO A 146 9.67 -6.07 -41.24
N LEU A 147 10.25 -7.11 -41.81
CA LEU A 147 11.48 -7.77 -41.38
C LEU A 147 11.29 -8.58 -40.08
N PHE A 148 10.74 -8.03 -39.00
CA PHE A 148 10.53 -8.71 -37.73
C PHE A 148 9.55 -9.90 -37.84
N ASN A 149 8.55 -9.80 -38.71
CA ASN A 149 7.60 -10.86 -39.00
C ASN A 149 8.25 -12.13 -39.61
N LEU A 150 9.50 -12.03 -40.09
CA LEU A 150 10.28 -13.18 -40.56
C LEU A 150 10.92 -13.99 -39.43
N GLY A 151 10.74 -13.55 -38.17
CA GLY A 151 11.25 -14.18 -36.93
C GLY A 151 12.73 -13.97 -36.66
N GLY A 152 13.27 -14.69 -35.67
CA GLY A 152 14.65 -14.48 -35.20
C GLY A 152 15.74 -14.75 -36.21
N PHE A 153 15.64 -15.85 -36.95
CA PHE A 153 16.70 -16.30 -37.90
C PHE A 153 16.70 -15.53 -39.23
N ARG A 154 15.55 -15.15 -39.71
CA ARG A 154 15.41 -14.52 -41.04
C ARG A 154 15.13 -13.03 -40.98
N GLY A 155 14.62 -12.57 -39.81
CA GLY A 155 14.24 -11.19 -39.53
C GLY A 155 15.06 -10.52 -38.46
N GLY A 156 15.89 -11.27 -37.71
CA GLY A 156 16.72 -10.75 -36.62
C GLY A 156 15.93 -10.31 -35.38
N PHE A 157 14.67 -10.73 -35.25
CA PHE A 157 13.79 -10.35 -34.14
C PHE A 157 14.12 -11.14 -32.86
N ILE A 158 14.64 -10.47 -31.84
CA ILE A 158 14.95 -11.05 -30.54
C ILE A 158 13.97 -10.44 -29.52
N THR A 159 13.39 -11.29 -28.69
CA THR A 159 12.46 -10.91 -27.62
C THR A 159 13.01 -11.39 -26.30
N GLU A 160 13.11 -10.49 -25.33
CA GLU A 160 13.38 -10.78 -23.94
C GLU A 160 12.11 -10.52 -23.14
N GLN A 161 11.48 -11.58 -22.66
CA GLN A 161 10.33 -11.47 -21.75
C GLN A 161 10.82 -11.49 -20.31
N TYR A 162 10.31 -10.58 -19.50
CA TYR A 162 10.50 -10.55 -18.07
C TYR A 162 9.22 -10.08 -17.38
N THR A 163 9.10 -10.36 -16.09
CA THR A 163 7.97 -9.91 -15.30
C THR A 163 8.32 -8.62 -14.58
N LYS A 164 7.47 -7.61 -14.71
CA LYS A 164 7.62 -6.32 -14.02
C LYS A 164 6.45 -6.10 -13.08
N ARG A 165 6.75 -5.58 -11.89
CA ARG A 165 5.74 -5.13 -10.94
C ARG A 165 5.06 -3.87 -11.47
N ASP A 166 3.74 -3.90 -11.58
CA ASP A 166 2.89 -2.80 -12.03
C ASP A 166 1.96 -2.36 -10.92
N TYR A 167 1.63 -1.08 -10.88
CA TYR A 167 0.79 -0.44 -9.86
C TYR A 167 -0.38 0.26 -10.55
N PRO A 168 -1.52 -0.43 -10.73
CA PRO A 168 -2.65 0.08 -11.53
C PRO A 168 -3.24 1.40 -11.01
N ILE A 169 -3.15 1.64 -9.69
CA ILE A 169 -3.62 2.87 -9.06
C ILE A 169 -2.59 4.03 -9.11
N GLY A 170 -1.51 3.88 -9.88
CA GLY A 170 -0.46 4.88 -9.99
C GLY A 170 0.41 5.01 -8.75
N GLY A 171 0.77 6.26 -8.38
CA GLY A 171 1.66 6.55 -7.24
C GLY A 171 0.99 6.58 -5.87
N ILE A 172 -0.30 6.30 -5.78
CA ILE A 172 -1.07 6.35 -4.52
C ILE A 172 -0.70 5.19 -3.62
N ALA A 173 -0.41 5.44 -2.34
CA ALA A 173 0.08 4.46 -1.36
C ALA A 173 1.36 3.71 -1.78
N GLN A 174 2.13 4.24 -2.71
CA GLN A 174 3.28 3.55 -3.29
C GLN A 174 4.32 3.13 -2.26
N ARG A 175 4.55 3.93 -1.22
CA ARG A 175 5.52 3.62 -0.16
C ARG A 175 5.00 2.60 0.84
N THR A 176 3.69 2.54 1.02
CA THR A 176 3.05 1.54 1.87
C THR A 176 2.89 0.21 1.15
N VAL A 177 2.40 0.21 -0.10
CA VAL A 177 2.39 -1.00 -0.94
C VAL A 177 3.82 -1.52 -1.13
N GLY A 178 4.75 -0.63 -1.47
CA GLY A 178 6.17 -0.94 -1.54
C GLY A 178 6.59 -1.70 -2.79
N TYR A 179 7.83 -2.17 -2.76
CA TYR A 179 8.44 -2.93 -3.85
C TYR A 179 9.65 -3.74 -3.36
N GLU A 180 10.18 -4.62 -4.20
CA GLU A 180 11.48 -5.23 -4.01
C GLU A 180 12.40 -4.81 -5.16
N ARG A 181 13.57 -4.29 -4.84
CA ARG A 181 14.65 -3.94 -5.78
C ARG A 181 15.96 -4.47 -5.25
N TYR A 182 16.89 -4.66 -6.17
CA TYR A 182 18.28 -4.96 -5.84
C TYR A 182 19.15 -3.75 -6.24
N ASP A 183 20.08 -3.38 -5.36
CA ASP A 183 21.09 -2.37 -5.69
C ASP A 183 22.18 -2.94 -6.62
N ASP A 184 23.12 -2.10 -7.05
CA ASP A 184 24.21 -2.51 -7.93
C ASP A 184 25.16 -3.54 -7.30
N PHE A 185 25.08 -3.73 -5.98
CA PHE A 185 25.86 -4.73 -5.21
C PHE A 185 25.06 -6.01 -4.95
N GLY A 186 23.82 -6.10 -5.39
CA GLY A 186 22.94 -7.25 -5.18
C GLY A 186 22.22 -7.28 -3.84
N ASN A 187 22.24 -6.19 -3.04
CA ASN A 187 21.49 -6.12 -1.80
C ASN A 187 20.03 -5.82 -2.08
N ALA A 188 19.13 -6.54 -1.42
CA ALA A 188 17.70 -6.36 -1.58
C ALA A 188 17.19 -5.17 -0.78
N MET A 189 16.56 -4.21 -1.45
CA MET A 189 15.79 -3.11 -0.86
C MET A 189 14.31 -3.49 -0.86
N ARG A 190 13.70 -3.56 0.32
CA ARG A 190 12.36 -4.12 0.54
C ARG A 190 11.45 -3.18 1.35
N PRO A 191 11.14 -1.97 0.85
CA PRO A 191 10.18 -1.09 1.53
C PRO A 191 8.75 -1.58 1.39
N GLY A 192 7.89 -1.19 2.35
CA GLY A 192 6.46 -1.42 2.33
C GLY A 192 6.04 -2.87 2.49
N LEU A 193 4.77 -3.15 2.17
CA LEU A 193 4.16 -4.47 2.32
C LEU A 193 4.73 -5.50 1.35
N ASP A 194 4.94 -5.11 0.09
CA ASP A 194 5.59 -5.97 -0.92
C ASP A 194 6.96 -6.45 -0.45
N GLY A 195 7.73 -5.57 0.18
CA GLY A 195 9.03 -5.90 0.74
C GLY A 195 8.96 -6.78 1.98
N ALA A 196 8.07 -6.45 2.91
CA ALA A 196 7.91 -7.16 4.19
C ALA A 196 7.37 -8.59 4.01
N PHE A 197 6.34 -8.74 3.18
CA PHE A 197 5.67 -10.02 2.93
C PHE A 197 6.22 -10.78 1.71
N GLY A 198 7.06 -10.12 0.92
CA GLY A 198 7.65 -10.67 -0.29
C GLY A 198 8.37 -12.00 -0.09
N PRO A 199 9.33 -12.10 0.82
CA PRO A 199 10.13 -13.31 1.01
C PRO A 199 9.30 -14.54 1.42
N LYS A 200 8.28 -14.34 2.26
CA LYS A 200 7.46 -15.43 2.80
C LYS A 200 6.30 -15.83 1.89
N TYR A 201 5.64 -14.84 1.25
CA TYR A 201 4.38 -15.10 0.56
C TYR A 201 4.40 -14.74 -0.92
N LEU A 202 4.87 -13.52 -1.29
CA LEU A 202 4.70 -13.03 -2.65
C LEU A 202 5.68 -13.63 -3.66
N LYS A 203 6.87 -14.08 -3.26
CA LYS A 203 7.98 -14.41 -4.18
C LYS A 203 7.70 -15.63 -5.08
N GLY A 204 6.95 -16.61 -4.59
CA GLY A 204 6.78 -17.89 -5.28
C GLY A 204 8.03 -18.77 -5.31
N GLU A 205 7.96 -19.90 -5.94
CA GLU A 205 9.04 -20.85 -6.13
C GLU A 205 9.32 -21.04 -7.63
N ASN A 206 10.55 -20.76 -8.06
CA ASN A 206 10.94 -20.95 -9.45
C ASN A 206 10.86 -22.43 -9.84
N GLY A 207 10.44 -22.66 -11.07
CA GLY A 207 10.47 -23.96 -11.72
C GLY A 207 11.85 -24.24 -12.32
N ILE A 208 12.08 -25.49 -12.66
CA ILE A 208 13.29 -25.95 -13.36
C ILE A 208 12.84 -26.80 -14.55
N ARG A 209 13.32 -26.45 -15.73
CA ARG A 209 13.07 -27.20 -16.96
C ARG A 209 14.37 -27.67 -17.55
N PHE A 210 14.48 -28.97 -17.72
CA PHE A 210 15.61 -29.57 -18.40
C PHE A 210 15.48 -29.36 -19.91
N SER A 211 16.51 -28.81 -20.54
CA SER A 211 16.45 -28.41 -21.94
C SER A 211 17.70 -28.86 -22.69
N GLN A 212 17.53 -29.40 -23.91
CA GLN A 212 18.58 -29.79 -24.82
C GLN A 212 18.82 -28.73 -25.87
N LYS A 213 20.07 -28.46 -26.17
CA LYS A 213 20.47 -27.56 -27.25
C LYS A 213 20.27 -28.23 -28.60
N ILE A 214 19.40 -27.64 -29.45
CA ILE A 214 19.08 -28.20 -30.76
C ILE A 214 19.71 -27.43 -31.94
N GLY A 215 20.49 -26.38 -31.69
CA GLY A 215 21.14 -25.57 -32.72
C GLY A 215 21.61 -24.22 -32.19
N LEU A 216 21.97 -23.29 -33.05
CA LEU A 216 22.53 -21.97 -32.77
C LEU A 216 21.76 -21.18 -31.69
N GLY A 217 22.01 -21.56 -30.40
CA GLY A 217 21.41 -20.88 -29.26
C GLY A 217 20.00 -21.31 -28.90
N GLN A 218 19.39 -22.29 -29.59
CA GLN A 218 18.04 -22.79 -29.27
C GLN A 218 18.10 -23.99 -28.32
N TRP A 219 17.16 -23.97 -27.35
CA TRP A 219 17.00 -24.99 -26.35
C TRP A 219 15.58 -25.56 -26.47
N LYS A 220 15.49 -26.89 -26.55
CA LYS A 220 14.21 -27.63 -26.58
C LYS A 220 14.00 -28.28 -25.22
N PRO A 221 12.83 -28.11 -24.58
CA PRO A 221 12.46 -28.88 -23.40
C PRO A 221 12.56 -30.38 -23.68
N VAL A 222 13.17 -31.09 -22.76
CA VAL A 222 13.24 -32.57 -22.75
C VAL A 222 12.49 -33.01 -21.52
N LEU A 223 11.54 -33.94 -21.71
CA LEU A 223 10.81 -34.53 -20.57
C LEU A 223 11.81 -35.24 -19.66
N ASP A 224 11.95 -34.73 -18.45
CA ASP A 224 12.78 -35.32 -17.39
C ASP A 224 11.95 -35.43 -16.11
N TYR A 225 12.19 -36.47 -15.33
CA TYR A 225 11.53 -36.70 -14.04
C TYR A 225 11.89 -35.64 -12.98
N ASN A 226 12.92 -34.82 -13.23
CA ASN A 226 13.35 -33.71 -12.36
C ASN A 226 12.77 -32.35 -12.77
N GLU A 227 11.83 -32.29 -13.70
CA GLU A 227 11.15 -31.04 -14.08
C GLU A 227 10.28 -30.58 -12.91
N LYS A 228 10.48 -29.34 -12.49
CA LYS A 228 9.66 -28.69 -11.46
C LYS A 228 8.91 -27.53 -12.10
N GLU A 229 7.59 -27.60 -12.10
CA GLU A 229 6.77 -26.47 -12.52
C GLU A 229 6.91 -25.30 -11.52
N PRO A 230 6.93 -24.04 -12.00
CA PRO A 230 6.96 -22.88 -11.11
C PRO A 230 5.66 -22.81 -10.31
N ARG A 231 5.79 -22.41 -9.04
CA ARG A 231 4.64 -22.10 -8.19
C ARG A 231 4.60 -20.61 -7.94
N ASP A 232 3.56 -19.95 -8.44
CA ASP A 232 3.36 -18.53 -8.24
C ASP A 232 3.21 -18.20 -6.74
N GLY A 233 3.60 -16.98 -6.38
CA GLY A 233 3.46 -16.49 -5.02
C GLY A 233 2.00 -16.33 -4.61
N TYR A 234 1.78 -16.30 -3.30
CA TYR A 234 0.46 -16.07 -2.71
C TYR A 234 0.02 -14.62 -2.92
N ASP A 235 -1.26 -14.40 -3.01
CA ASP A 235 -1.88 -13.09 -3.08
C ASP A 235 -2.10 -12.49 -1.68
N LEU A 236 -1.83 -11.19 -1.54
CA LEU A 236 -1.92 -10.45 -0.30
C LEU A 236 -3.13 -9.53 -0.32
N HIS A 237 -4.08 -9.74 0.58
CA HIS A 237 -5.24 -8.88 0.76
C HIS A 237 -5.00 -7.89 1.90
N THR A 238 -4.93 -6.59 1.56
CA THR A 238 -4.65 -5.52 2.51
C THR A 238 -5.94 -5.01 3.17
N THR A 239 -5.77 -4.15 4.17
CA THR A 239 -6.87 -3.40 4.79
C THR A 239 -7.15 -2.08 4.10
N LEU A 240 -6.32 -1.68 3.12
CA LEU A 240 -6.42 -0.40 2.43
C LEU A 240 -7.70 -0.32 1.60
N ASN A 241 -8.48 0.73 1.81
CA ASN A 241 -9.65 1.06 1.02
C ASN A 241 -9.27 2.10 -0.04
N ILE A 242 -9.45 1.77 -1.31
CA ILE A 242 -8.99 2.65 -2.41
C ILE A 242 -9.69 4.00 -2.40
N GLU A 243 -10.99 4.05 -2.07
CA GLU A 243 -11.77 5.29 -2.09
C GLU A 243 -11.33 6.24 -0.97
N ILE A 244 -11.12 5.68 0.25
CA ILE A 244 -10.59 6.45 1.38
C ILE A 244 -9.12 6.84 1.12
N GLN A 245 -8.34 5.98 0.50
CA GLN A 245 -6.95 6.24 0.16
C GLN A 245 -6.81 7.37 -0.88
N ASP A 246 -7.63 7.35 -1.93
CA ASP A 246 -7.67 8.39 -2.96
C ASP A 246 -8.08 9.74 -2.36
N LEU A 247 -9.13 9.72 -1.55
CA LEU A 247 -9.60 10.89 -0.82
C LEU A 247 -8.51 11.48 0.09
N ALA A 248 -7.86 10.65 0.90
CA ALA A 248 -6.79 11.09 1.81
C ALA A 248 -5.59 11.66 1.05
N HIS A 249 -5.21 11.02 -0.06
CA HIS A 249 -4.12 11.46 -0.92
C HIS A 249 -4.41 12.85 -1.52
N HIS A 250 -5.54 13.03 -2.16
CA HIS A 250 -5.87 14.29 -2.83
C HIS A 250 -6.18 15.42 -1.85
N SER A 251 -6.80 15.13 -0.70
CA SER A 251 -7.02 16.15 0.34
C SER A 251 -5.70 16.65 0.92
N LEU A 252 -4.75 15.74 1.20
CA LEU A 252 -3.40 16.10 1.64
C LEU A 252 -2.65 16.87 0.56
N LEU A 253 -2.67 16.41 -0.68
CA LEU A 253 -1.96 17.03 -1.81
C LEU A 253 -2.37 18.50 -1.98
N ARG A 254 -3.67 18.78 -2.07
CA ARG A 254 -4.17 20.15 -2.19
C ARG A 254 -3.68 21.06 -1.07
N GLN A 255 -3.64 20.57 0.13
CA GLN A 255 -3.21 21.33 1.30
C GLN A 255 -1.70 21.59 1.27
N LEU A 256 -0.90 20.58 0.89
CA LEU A 256 0.54 20.71 0.74
C LEU A 256 0.91 21.72 -0.37
N GLU A 257 0.22 21.66 -1.50
CA GLU A 257 0.42 22.59 -2.61
C GLU A 257 0.05 24.02 -2.21
N PHE A 258 -1.09 24.19 -1.52
CA PHE A 258 -1.54 25.52 -1.08
C PHE A 258 -0.54 26.15 -0.10
N TYR A 259 -0.08 25.40 0.89
CA TYR A 259 0.87 25.90 1.90
C TYR A 259 2.34 25.76 1.48
N GLU A 260 2.63 25.24 0.29
CA GLU A 260 4.01 25.00 -0.19
C GLU A 260 4.86 24.23 0.83
N ALA A 261 4.24 23.31 1.56
CA ALA A 261 4.86 22.61 2.67
C ALA A 261 5.96 21.64 2.19
N GLU A 262 6.92 21.31 3.06
CA GLU A 262 8.03 20.42 2.72
C GLU A 262 7.53 18.98 2.49
N HIS A 263 6.70 18.48 3.40
CA HIS A 263 6.05 17.17 3.28
C HIS A 263 4.88 17.05 4.26
N GLY A 264 4.13 15.97 4.11
CA GLY A 264 3.06 15.66 5.05
C GLY A 264 2.59 14.23 4.95
N SER A 265 1.83 13.82 5.96
CA SER A 265 1.22 12.49 6.03
C SER A 265 -0.21 12.56 6.55
N VAL A 266 -1.01 11.61 6.09
CA VAL A 266 -2.37 11.33 6.59
C VAL A 266 -2.49 9.84 6.84
N VAL A 267 -3.08 9.46 7.96
CA VAL A 267 -3.47 8.08 8.24
C VAL A 267 -4.91 8.04 8.70
N VAL A 268 -5.70 7.11 8.14
CA VAL A 268 -7.06 6.78 8.56
C VAL A 268 -7.08 5.34 9.04
N MET A 269 -7.53 5.11 10.27
CA MET A 269 -7.53 3.82 10.94
C MET A 269 -8.91 3.48 11.47
N GLU A 270 -9.38 2.27 11.27
CA GLU A 270 -10.63 1.78 11.83
C GLU A 270 -10.49 1.55 13.33
N THR A 271 -11.40 2.12 14.12
CA THR A 271 -11.25 2.22 15.57
C THR A 271 -11.17 0.87 16.26
N LYS A 272 -12.06 -0.07 15.94
CA LYS A 272 -12.17 -1.36 16.65
C LYS A 272 -11.11 -2.38 16.22
N THR A 273 -10.73 -2.38 14.96
CA THR A 273 -9.90 -3.45 14.36
C THR A 273 -8.44 -3.06 14.21
N GLY A 274 -8.12 -1.77 14.24
CA GLY A 274 -6.80 -1.26 13.92
C GLY A 274 -6.46 -1.28 12.42
N GLU A 275 -7.42 -1.60 11.56
CA GLU A 275 -7.20 -1.64 10.11
C GLU A 275 -6.83 -0.25 9.56
N ILE A 276 -5.70 -0.16 8.90
CA ILE A 276 -5.31 1.05 8.16
C ILE A 276 -6.10 1.09 6.86
N LYS A 277 -7.07 2.00 6.78
CA LYS A 277 -7.91 2.19 5.60
C LYS A 277 -7.26 3.09 4.56
N ALA A 278 -6.47 4.06 5.01
CA ALA A 278 -5.67 4.91 4.16
C ALA A 278 -4.39 5.37 4.86
N ILE A 279 -3.34 5.52 4.06
CA ILE A 279 -2.07 6.10 4.50
C ILE A 279 -1.40 6.79 3.31
N SER A 280 -1.28 8.11 3.35
CA SER A 280 -0.66 8.91 2.30
C SER A 280 0.52 9.68 2.85
N ASN A 281 1.62 9.68 2.10
CA ASN A 281 2.89 10.27 2.50
C ASN A 281 3.47 11.06 1.33
N LEU A 282 3.36 12.38 1.35
CA LEU A 282 3.76 13.22 0.24
C LEU A 282 4.91 14.14 0.60
N GLY A 283 5.97 14.12 -0.20
CA GLY A 283 7.14 14.98 -0.05
C GLY A 283 7.38 15.84 -1.30
N ARG A 284 7.76 17.11 -1.07
CA ARG A 284 8.01 18.08 -2.12
C ARG A 284 9.32 17.80 -2.86
N THR A 285 9.29 17.94 -4.18
CA THR A 285 10.48 17.89 -5.04
C THR A 285 11.14 19.28 -5.13
N SER A 286 12.35 19.33 -5.69
CA SER A 286 12.99 20.59 -6.04
C SER A 286 12.19 21.42 -7.05
N GLU A 287 11.35 20.77 -7.88
CA GLU A 287 10.48 21.41 -8.85
C GLU A 287 9.13 21.86 -8.27
N GLY A 288 8.90 21.63 -6.97
CA GLY A 288 7.66 21.99 -6.29
C GLY A 288 6.52 20.98 -6.43
N LYS A 289 6.73 19.84 -7.09
CA LYS A 289 5.75 18.73 -7.19
C LYS A 289 5.81 17.83 -5.96
N TYR A 290 4.73 17.11 -5.70
CA TYR A 290 4.65 16.18 -4.57
C TYR A 290 4.52 14.74 -5.06
N TYR A 291 5.21 13.82 -4.38
CA TYR A 291 5.08 12.39 -4.56
C TYR A 291 5.46 11.63 -3.28
N GLU A 292 5.15 10.35 -3.18
CA GLU A 292 5.52 9.53 -2.04
C GLU A 292 7.03 9.22 -2.04
N LYS A 293 7.80 9.99 -1.26
CA LYS A 293 9.26 9.85 -1.09
C LYS A 293 9.62 8.81 -0.03
N LEU A 294 9.05 8.98 1.15
CA LEU A 294 9.26 8.15 2.34
C LEU A 294 7.89 7.81 2.96
N ASN A 295 7.84 6.79 3.79
CA ASN A 295 6.67 6.54 4.63
C ASN A 295 6.80 7.34 5.92
N TYR A 296 6.52 8.64 5.85
CA TYR A 296 6.66 9.58 6.97
C TYR A 296 5.80 9.16 8.17
N ALA A 297 4.58 8.68 7.91
CA ALA A 297 3.66 8.27 8.98
C ALA A 297 4.19 7.15 9.86
N VAL A 298 5.01 6.24 9.28
CA VAL A 298 5.59 5.08 9.98
C VAL A 298 6.99 5.38 10.49
N GLY A 299 7.82 6.06 9.69
CA GLY A 299 9.26 6.12 9.92
C GLY A 299 9.77 7.44 10.52
N GLU A 300 9.06 8.55 10.35
CA GLU A 300 9.54 9.84 10.82
C GLU A 300 9.02 10.17 12.20
N SER A 301 9.91 10.12 13.20
CA SER A 301 9.61 10.57 14.55
C SER A 301 9.89 12.06 14.71
N HIS A 302 8.95 12.79 15.27
CA HIS A 302 9.06 14.20 15.57
C HIS A 302 8.42 14.55 16.91
N GLU A 303 8.70 15.74 17.42
CA GLU A 303 8.03 16.25 18.60
C GLU A 303 6.53 16.45 18.31
N PRO A 304 5.62 15.76 18.99
CA PRO A 304 4.18 15.81 18.69
C PRO A 304 3.54 17.16 19.09
N GLY A 305 4.23 17.98 19.87
CA GLY A 305 3.71 19.24 20.36
C GLY A 305 2.36 19.07 21.07
N SER A 306 1.41 19.98 20.84
CA SER A 306 0.13 20.00 21.55
C SER A 306 -0.77 18.76 21.37
N THR A 307 -0.49 17.86 20.42
CA THR A 307 -1.20 16.58 20.36
C THR A 307 -0.83 15.67 21.54
N PHE A 308 0.37 15.82 22.10
CA PHE A 308 0.79 15.08 23.29
C PHE A 308 0.04 15.49 24.57
N LYS A 309 -0.56 16.67 24.61
CA LYS A 309 -1.35 17.13 25.77
C LYS A 309 -2.47 16.17 26.16
N LEU A 310 -2.98 15.38 25.19
CA LEU A 310 -3.94 14.33 25.50
C LEU A 310 -3.32 13.27 26.41
N MET A 311 -2.12 12.79 26.08
CA MET A 311 -1.40 11.79 26.89
C MET A 311 -1.09 12.31 28.28
N ALA A 312 -0.61 13.55 28.37
CA ALA A 312 -0.32 14.21 29.65
C ALA A 312 -1.58 14.38 30.51
N MET A 313 -2.71 14.79 29.90
CA MET A 313 -3.98 14.98 30.63
C MET A 313 -4.58 13.64 31.06
N VAL A 314 -4.52 12.60 30.21
CA VAL A 314 -4.95 11.23 30.59
C VAL A 314 -4.19 10.79 31.84
N ARG A 315 -2.85 10.96 31.87
CA ARG A 315 -2.06 10.57 33.02
C ARG A 315 -2.41 11.36 34.29
N ALA A 316 -2.59 12.67 34.19
CA ALA A 316 -2.95 13.50 35.32
C ALA A 316 -4.33 13.17 35.89
N LEU A 317 -5.32 12.91 35.02
CA LEU A 317 -6.67 12.49 35.44
C LEU A 317 -6.68 11.10 36.07
N GLU A 318 -5.93 10.16 35.50
CA GLU A 318 -5.82 8.78 35.99
C GLU A 318 -5.17 8.71 37.36
N ASP A 319 -4.13 9.53 37.59
CA ASP A 319 -3.51 9.68 38.91
C ASP A 319 -4.37 10.49 39.91
N LYS A 320 -5.50 11.05 39.45
CA LYS A 320 -6.39 11.89 40.24
C LYS A 320 -5.68 13.10 40.87
N VAL A 321 -4.63 13.60 40.22
CA VAL A 321 -3.91 14.80 40.64
C VAL A 321 -4.60 16.07 40.14
N ILE A 322 -5.53 15.93 39.21
CA ILE A 322 -6.38 17.01 38.70
C ILE A 322 -7.76 16.45 38.31
N ASP A 323 -8.80 17.26 38.44
CA ASP A 323 -10.09 16.99 37.82
C ASP A 323 -10.42 18.03 36.73
N THR A 324 -11.33 17.69 35.83
CA THR A 324 -11.73 18.54 34.68
C THR A 324 -12.28 19.90 35.12
N SER A 325 -12.88 19.98 36.32
CA SER A 325 -13.44 21.19 36.92
C SER A 325 -12.44 22.06 37.66
N ASP A 326 -11.26 21.53 37.98
CA ASP A 326 -10.24 22.27 38.76
C ASP A 326 -9.78 23.52 38.04
N VAL A 327 -9.66 24.61 38.76
CA VAL A 327 -9.35 25.91 38.18
C VAL A 327 -7.85 26.19 38.22
N ILE A 328 -7.29 26.46 37.04
CA ILE A 328 -5.89 26.83 36.83
C ILE A 328 -5.83 28.29 36.40
N ASP A 329 -4.93 29.05 37.03
CA ASP A 329 -4.66 30.43 36.65
C ASP A 329 -3.51 30.44 35.61
N THR A 330 -3.83 30.75 34.37
CA THR A 330 -2.83 30.87 33.30
C THR A 330 -1.98 32.11 33.42
N LYS A 331 -2.24 32.93 34.43
CA LYS A 331 -1.55 34.21 34.68
C LYS A 331 -1.59 35.08 33.41
N ASN A 332 -0.45 35.62 33.02
CA ASN A 332 -0.31 36.43 31.82
C ASN A 332 0.02 35.59 30.57
N GLY A 333 -0.25 34.28 30.58
CA GLY A 333 0.07 33.36 29.50
C GLY A 333 1.59 33.14 29.34
N ILE A 334 2.37 33.37 30.39
CA ILE A 334 3.83 33.19 30.40
C ILE A 334 4.27 32.55 31.72
N LEU A 335 4.99 31.43 31.60
CA LEU A 335 5.73 30.81 32.71
C LEU A 335 7.22 30.83 32.39
N SER A 336 8.07 30.83 33.40
CA SER A 336 9.53 30.83 33.25
C SER A 336 10.15 29.72 34.08
N PHE A 337 10.95 28.86 33.42
CA PHE A 337 11.72 27.81 34.05
C PHE A 337 13.20 27.99 33.66
N TYR A 338 14.09 28.16 34.62
CA TYR A 338 15.55 28.32 34.40
C TYR A 338 15.87 29.32 33.25
N GLY A 339 15.14 30.46 33.22
CA GLY A 339 15.33 31.51 32.22
C GLY A 339 14.66 31.23 30.86
N ARG A 340 14.13 30.02 30.59
CA ARG A 340 13.35 29.69 29.42
C ARG A 340 11.88 29.99 29.68
N LYS A 341 11.17 30.46 28.63
CA LYS A 341 9.77 30.90 28.74
C LYS A 341 8.84 29.95 27.97
N VAL A 342 7.85 29.40 28.68
CA VAL A 342 6.66 28.78 28.07
C VAL A 342 5.61 29.86 27.86
N ARG A 343 4.98 29.87 26.68
CA ARG A 343 4.00 30.88 26.29
C ARG A 343 2.73 30.26 25.77
N ASP A 344 1.60 30.83 26.14
CA ASP A 344 0.33 30.56 25.45
C ASP A 344 0.30 31.25 24.10
N SER A 345 -0.51 30.72 23.17
CA SER A 345 -0.77 31.35 21.87
C SER A 345 -1.54 32.68 22.01
N LYS A 346 -2.39 32.79 23.03
CA LYS A 346 -3.14 34.00 23.34
C LYS A 346 -2.27 34.94 24.20
N LYS A 347 -1.95 36.11 23.67
CA LYS A 347 -1.27 37.18 24.47
C LYS A 347 -2.12 37.54 25.70
N GLY A 348 -1.50 37.60 26.88
CA GLY A 348 -2.18 37.88 28.13
C GLY A 348 -2.81 36.67 28.80
N GLY A 349 -2.69 35.49 28.22
CA GLY A 349 -3.22 34.23 28.76
C GLY A 349 -4.75 34.12 28.70
N TYR A 350 -5.27 33.18 29.43
CA TYR A 350 -6.72 32.89 29.50
C TYR A 350 -7.34 33.23 30.84
N GLY A 351 -6.53 33.73 31.81
CA GLY A 351 -6.97 33.96 33.19
C GLY A 351 -7.20 32.67 33.95
N LYS A 352 -8.17 32.65 34.84
CA LYS A 352 -8.59 31.47 35.58
C LYS A 352 -9.57 30.65 34.74
N ILE A 353 -9.19 29.45 34.39
CA ILE A 353 -9.98 28.51 33.55
C ILE A 353 -9.96 27.13 34.14
N SER A 354 -10.98 26.31 33.86
CA SER A 354 -11.00 24.91 34.26
C SER A 354 -9.92 24.10 33.51
N ALA A 355 -9.52 22.95 34.04
CA ALA A 355 -8.57 22.03 33.40
C ALA A 355 -9.13 21.54 32.05
N ALA A 356 -10.43 21.28 31.96
CA ALA A 356 -11.10 20.95 30.67
C ALA A 356 -10.91 22.09 29.67
N ARG A 357 -11.23 23.32 30.06
CA ARG A 357 -11.07 24.46 29.14
C ARG A 357 -9.62 24.72 28.75
N ALA A 358 -8.68 24.49 29.68
CA ALA A 358 -7.24 24.60 29.41
C ALA A 358 -6.79 23.64 28.32
N PHE A 359 -7.34 22.42 28.30
CA PHE A 359 -7.12 21.46 27.21
C PHE A 359 -7.81 21.92 25.90
N GLU A 360 -9.07 22.37 25.97
CA GLU A 360 -9.88 22.79 24.83
C GLU A 360 -9.26 23.98 24.06
N VAL A 361 -8.74 24.98 24.80
CA VAL A 361 -8.02 26.14 24.23
C VAL A 361 -6.52 25.88 24.00
N SER A 362 -6.07 24.69 24.34
CA SER A 362 -4.66 24.27 24.20
C SER A 362 -3.66 25.18 24.95
N SER A 363 -3.99 25.63 26.17
CA SER A 363 -3.08 26.44 27.00
C SER A 363 -1.81 25.65 27.33
N ASN A 364 -0.64 26.19 26.97
CA ASN A 364 0.65 25.62 27.36
C ASN A 364 0.91 25.83 28.86
N THR A 365 0.63 27.07 29.33
CA THR A 365 0.91 27.44 30.70
C THR A 365 0.08 26.65 31.71
N ALA A 366 -1.18 26.36 31.37
CA ALA A 366 -2.02 25.53 32.26
C ALA A 366 -1.55 24.07 32.27
N LEU A 367 -1.25 23.46 31.14
CA LEU A 367 -0.80 22.08 31.09
C LEU A 367 0.56 21.90 31.78
N VAL A 368 1.48 22.86 31.62
CA VAL A 368 2.76 22.85 32.35
C VAL A 368 2.55 22.94 33.85
N GLN A 369 1.65 23.81 34.32
CA GLN A 369 1.34 23.89 35.75
C GLN A 369 0.74 22.58 36.26
N ILE A 370 -0.26 22.01 35.55
CA ILE A 370 -0.86 20.72 35.96
C ILE A 370 0.23 19.65 36.14
N ILE A 371 1.15 19.52 35.18
CA ILE A 371 2.16 18.45 35.27
C ILE A 371 3.29 18.83 36.23
N ASN A 372 3.84 20.02 36.12
CA ASN A 372 4.97 20.38 36.94
C ASN A 372 4.62 20.44 38.42
N ASP A 373 3.51 21.07 38.80
CA ASP A 373 3.14 21.25 40.21
C ASP A 373 2.81 19.93 40.91
N ASN A 374 2.37 18.92 40.17
CA ASN A 374 2.01 17.62 40.72
C ASN A 374 3.11 16.54 40.61
N TYR A 375 4.10 16.71 39.73
CA TYR A 375 5.10 15.67 39.50
C TYR A 375 6.56 16.14 39.66
N GLN A 376 6.84 17.43 39.92
CA GLN A 376 8.22 17.92 40.04
C GLN A 376 9.05 17.21 41.12
N ASP A 377 8.41 16.76 42.23
CA ASP A 377 9.08 16.05 43.30
C ASP A 377 9.35 14.56 43.00
N LYS A 378 8.58 13.99 42.05
CA LYS A 378 8.68 12.60 41.61
C LYS A 378 8.36 12.49 40.12
N PRO A 379 9.24 13.03 39.23
CA PRO A 379 8.98 13.08 37.80
C PRO A 379 8.94 11.69 37.17
N GLU A 380 9.59 10.68 37.77
CA GLU A 380 9.51 9.28 37.36
C GLU A 380 8.07 8.76 37.37
N LYS A 381 7.24 9.19 38.33
CA LYS A 381 5.83 8.77 38.39
C LYS A 381 5.06 9.19 37.14
N PHE A 382 5.35 10.38 36.61
CA PHE A 382 4.74 10.84 35.35
C PHE A 382 5.23 10.03 34.15
N VAL A 383 6.55 9.88 34.02
CA VAL A 383 7.16 9.20 32.87
C VAL A 383 6.83 7.70 32.84
N GLU A 384 6.94 7.02 33.99
CA GLU A 384 6.55 5.61 34.11
C GLU A 384 5.06 5.41 33.80
N GLY A 385 4.20 6.30 34.28
CA GLY A 385 2.78 6.27 33.96
C GLY A 385 2.48 6.49 32.47
N LEU A 386 3.28 7.27 31.76
CA LEU A 386 3.21 7.33 30.30
C LEU A 386 3.63 5.98 29.67
N PHE A 387 4.64 5.32 30.23
CA PHE A 387 5.11 4.00 29.75
C PHE A 387 4.09 2.89 29.98
N ASP A 388 3.33 2.95 31.08
CA ASP A 388 2.21 2.04 31.35
C ASP A 388 1.16 2.12 30.23
N MET A 389 0.95 3.29 29.65
CA MET A 389 0.07 3.50 28.51
C MET A 389 0.69 3.05 27.17
N LYS A 390 1.84 2.34 27.16
CA LYS A 390 2.50 1.74 25.98
C LYS A 390 2.95 2.73 24.89
N ILE A 391 3.20 3.99 25.23
CA ILE A 391 3.60 5.00 24.23
C ILE A 391 5.12 5.05 23.98
N ASN A 392 5.92 4.39 24.80
CA ASN A 392 7.38 4.36 24.73
C ASN A 392 7.96 3.20 23.94
N THR A 393 7.12 2.33 23.39
CA THR A 393 7.54 1.13 22.65
C THR A 393 7.12 1.22 21.18
N PRO A 394 7.94 0.72 20.25
CA PRO A 394 7.53 0.56 18.87
C PRO A 394 6.27 -0.31 18.76
N LEU A 395 5.44 -0.05 17.76
CA LEU A 395 4.20 -0.80 17.52
C LEU A 395 4.48 -2.21 16.96
N GLY A 396 5.71 -2.49 16.51
CA GLY A 396 6.11 -3.76 15.92
C GLY A 396 5.41 -4.00 14.57
N LEU A 397 5.43 -2.98 13.72
CA LEU A 397 4.79 -3.02 12.41
C LEU A 397 5.51 -3.99 11.47
N PRO A 398 4.79 -4.64 10.53
CA PRO A 398 5.43 -5.51 9.55
C PRO A 398 6.28 -4.71 8.53
N ILE A 399 5.97 -3.43 8.34
CA ILE A 399 6.69 -2.54 7.42
C ILE A 399 8.02 -2.12 8.06
N LEU A 400 9.13 -2.31 7.35
CA LEU A 400 10.46 -1.94 7.80
C LEU A 400 10.62 -0.42 7.92
N GLY A 401 11.40 0.00 8.93
CA GLY A 401 11.74 1.41 9.13
C GLY A 401 10.77 2.14 10.05
N GLU A 402 10.08 1.43 10.95
CA GLU A 402 9.30 2.06 12.02
C GLU A 402 10.20 2.93 12.90
N GLY A 403 9.77 4.17 13.14
CA GLY A 403 10.46 5.10 14.04
C GLY A 403 10.34 4.65 15.50
N VAL A 404 11.43 4.81 16.24
CA VAL A 404 11.47 4.44 17.66
C VAL A 404 11.02 5.63 18.50
N PRO A 405 10.03 5.44 19.43
CA PRO A 405 9.68 6.48 20.40
C PRO A 405 10.88 6.89 21.24
N LYS A 406 11.02 8.19 21.49
CA LYS A 406 12.11 8.71 22.34
C LYS A 406 11.52 9.50 23.49
N PHE A 407 11.95 9.15 24.70
CA PHE A 407 11.62 9.81 25.95
C PHE A 407 12.89 9.89 26.80
N THR A 408 13.17 11.05 27.39
CA THR A 408 14.18 11.14 28.43
C THR A 408 13.57 10.67 29.73
N HIS A 409 14.22 9.77 30.44
CA HIS A 409 13.75 9.25 31.74
C HIS A 409 14.48 9.95 32.90
N PRO A 410 13.80 10.30 34.01
CA PRO A 410 14.45 10.98 35.17
C PRO A 410 15.65 10.23 35.73
N ASN A 411 15.75 8.93 35.55
CA ASN A 411 16.90 8.14 35.98
C ASN A 411 18.13 8.32 35.06
N ASP A 412 17.98 8.88 33.89
CA ASP A 412 19.08 9.26 33.00
C ASP A 412 19.66 10.61 33.47
N LYS A 413 20.54 10.54 34.46
CA LYS A 413 21.14 11.74 35.09
C LYS A 413 22.03 12.56 34.12
N VAL A 414 22.33 12.04 32.92
CA VAL A 414 23.14 12.75 31.93
C VAL A 414 22.26 13.63 31.04
N ASN A 415 21.10 13.12 30.64
CA ASN A 415 20.23 13.78 29.67
C ASN A 415 19.00 14.44 30.31
N TRP A 416 18.60 14.05 31.53
CA TRP A 416 17.48 14.68 32.26
C TRP A 416 17.90 15.96 32.96
N ASP A 417 17.19 17.05 32.68
CA ASP A 417 17.37 18.34 33.36
C ASP A 417 16.04 18.92 33.91
N GLY A 418 16.09 20.10 34.49
CA GLY A 418 14.91 20.76 35.08
C GLY A 418 13.88 21.25 34.04
N LEU A 419 14.17 21.19 32.74
CA LEU A 419 13.28 21.59 31.67
C LEU A 419 12.50 20.41 31.11
N ASP A 420 12.98 19.17 31.28
CA ASP A 420 12.35 18.00 30.65
C ASP A 420 10.89 17.83 31.04
N LEU A 421 10.59 17.82 32.34
CA LEU A 421 9.22 17.66 32.81
C LEU A 421 8.27 18.76 32.30
N PRO A 422 8.59 20.08 32.48
CA PRO A 422 7.75 21.15 31.96
C PRO A 422 7.55 21.12 30.44
N TRP A 423 8.61 20.79 29.69
CA TRP A 423 8.55 20.72 28.21
C TRP A 423 7.77 19.50 27.72
N MET A 424 7.93 18.35 28.38
CA MET A 424 7.18 17.13 28.08
C MET A 424 5.67 17.34 28.28
N ALA A 425 5.23 18.16 29.22
CA ALA A 425 3.82 18.45 29.47
C ALA A 425 3.05 18.93 28.23
N PHE A 426 3.72 19.58 27.28
CA PHE A 426 3.12 20.07 26.05
C PHE A 426 3.77 19.52 24.75
N GLY A 427 4.53 18.41 24.88
CA GLY A 427 4.97 17.57 23.78
C GLY A 427 6.30 17.96 23.15
N TYR A 428 7.23 18.51 23.93
CA TYR A 428 8.61 18.78 23.53
C TYR A 428 9.58 17.88 24.32
N GLY A 429 10.76 17.66 23.76
CA GLY A 429 11.76 16.75 24.34
C GLY A 429 11.42 15.27 24.21
N ILE A 430 10.37 14.95 23.47
CA ILE A 430 9.94 13.58 23.13
C ILE A 430 9.79 13.43 21.63
N SER A 431 9.83 12.21 21.13
CA SER A 431 9.59 11.97 19.69
C SER A 431 8.70 10.76 19.48
N LEU A 432 7.67 10.95 18.64
CA LEU A 432 6.72 9.91 18.22
C LEU A 432 6.49 10.01 16.72
N THR A 433 6.21 8.88 16.08
CA THR A 433 5.71 8.90 14.69
C THR A 433 4.24 9.32 14.67
N PRO A 434 3.73 9.82 13.53
CA PRO A 434 2.30 10.08 13.36
C PRO A 434 1.44 8.86 13.67
N LEU A 435 1.85 7.66 13.26
CA LEU A 435 1.08 6.43 13.50
C LEU A 435 1.09 6.03 14.99
N GLN A 436 2.19 6.20 15.73
CA GLN A 436 2.24 5.99 17.17
C GLN A 436 1.31 6.95 17.90
N THR A 437 1.33 8.23 17.53
CA THR A 437 0.39 9.23 18.04
C THR A 437 -1.06 8.84 17.75
N LEU A 438 -1.38 8.46 16.48
CA LEU A 438 -2.72 8.03 16.12
C LEU A 438 -3.18 6.80 16.90
N THR A 439 -2.29 5.84 17.14
CA THR A 439 -2.63 4.61 17.88
C THR A 439 -3.11 4.91 19.30
N PHE A 440 -2.53 5.93 19.96
CA PHE A 440 -3.01 6.39 21.26
C PHE A 440 -4.39 7.07 21.14
N TYR A 441 -4.59 7.95 20.15
CA TYR A 441 -5.89 8.58 19.92
C TYR A 441 -6.97 7.56 19.57
N ASN A 442 -6.60 6.52 18.84
CA ASN A 442 -7.47 5.39 18.53
C ASN A 442 -7.86 4.61 19.79
N ALA A 443 -6.94 4.43 20.73
CA ALA A 443 -7.25 3.77 22.02
C ALA A 443 -8.29 4.57 22.83
N ILE A 444 -8.18 5.92 22.85
CA ILE A 444 -9.23 6.76 23.46
C ILE A 444 -10.57 6.57 22.74
N ALA A 445 -10.58 6.63 21.42
CA ALA A 445 -11.79 6.38 20.62
C ALA A 445 -12.39 5.00 20.91
N ASN A 446 -11.57 3.99 21.13
CA ASN A 446 -11.90 2.58 21.38
C ASN A 446 -12.06 2.24 22.87
N ASN A 447 -12.55 3.19 23.66
CA ASN A 447 -12.83 3.02 25.09
C ASN A 447 -11.64 2.48 25.92
N GLY A 448 -10.45 2.91 25.61
CA GLY A 448 -9.20 2.53 26.29
C GLY A 448 -8.50 1.31 25.71
N VAL A 449 -9.12 0.55 24.84
CA VAL A 449 -8.49 -0.63 24.20
C VAL A 449 -7.54 -0.17 23.09
N MET A 450 -6.25 -0.40 23.29
CA MET A 450 -5.23 -0.11 22.29
C MET A 450 -5.01 -1.31 21.39
N VAL A 451 -5.34 -1.14 20.12
CA VAL A 451 -5.16 -2.14 19.06
C VAL A 451 -3.97 -1.78 18.18
N LYS A 452 -3.24 -2.80 17.72
CA LYS A 452 -2.10 -2.63 16.81
C LYS A 452 -2.57 -2.25 15.40
N PRO A 453 -1.93 -1.24 14.77
CA PRO A 453 -2.22 -0.92 13.38
C PRO A 453 -1.99 -2.11 12.47
N ARG A 454 -3.00 -2.45 11.67
CA ARG A 454 -3.02 -3.63 10.81
C ARG A 454 -3.15 -3.23 9.36
N PHE A 455 -2.26 -3.76 8.51
CA PHE A 455 -2.20 -3.46 7.08
C PHE A 455 -2.70 -4.60 6.20
N ILE A 456 -2.77 -5.81 6.75
CA ILE A 456 -3.09 -7.03 6.02
C ILE A 456 -4.27 -7.72 6.69
N LYS A 457 -5.22 -8.20 5.87
CA LYS A 457 -6.33 -9.04 6.31
C LYS A 457 -5.99 -10.51 6.22
N GLU A 458 -5.54 -10.94 5.04
CA GLU A 458 -5.34 -12.35 4.74
C GLU A 458 -4.37 -12.55 3.56
N VAL A 459 -3.82 -13.73 3.49
CA VAL A 459 -3.04 -14.26 2.36
C VAL A 459 -3.87 -15.35 1.71
N LYS A 460 -4.00 -15.30 0.38
CA LYS A 460 -4.78 -16.27 -0.41
C LYS A 460 -3.94 -16.95 -1.49
N GLN A 461 -4.39 -18.13 -1.87
CA GLN A 461 -3.95 -18.83 -3.07
C GLN A 461 -5.18 -19.39 -3.78
N PHE A 462 -5.41 -18.98 -5.01
CA PHE A 462 -6.60 -19.39 -5.79
C PHE A 462 -7.91 -19.20 -5.01
N ASP A 463 -8.10 -18.02 -4.40
CA ASP A 463 -9.22 -17.64 -3.52
C ASP A 463 -9.36 -18.42 -2.19
N GLN A 464 -8.47 -19.37 -1.93
CA GLN A 464 -8.43 -20.05 -0.63
C GLN A 464 -7.56 -19.28 0.37
N VAL A 465 -8.08 -19.05 1.56
CA VAL A 465 -7.35 -18.38 2.65
C VAL A 465 -6.26 -19.33 3.17
N VAL A 466 -5.01 -18.91 3.03
CA VAL A 466 -3.82 -19.64 3.54
C VAL A 466 -3.48 -19.17 4.95
N GLU A 467 -3.56 -17.88 5.20
CA GLU A 467 -3.28 -17.27 6.51
C GLU A 467 -4.18 -16.06 6.72
N LYS A 468 -4.70 -15.88 7.93
CA LYS A 468 -5.53 -14.74 8.32
C LYS A 468 -4.84 -13.97 9.44
N PHE A 469 -4.91 -12.65 9.36
CA PHE A 469 -4.36 -11.75 10.37
C PHE A 469 -5.50 -11.12 11.15
N ASP A 470 -5.65 -11.53 12.40
CA ASP A 470 -6.69 -10.99 13.27
C ASP A 470 -6.22 -9.71 13.97
N THR A 471 -7.15 -9.02 14.64
CA THR A 471 -6.87 -7.83 15.44
C THR A 471 -5.97 -8.21 16.63
N GLU A 472 -4.82 -7.55 16.75
CA GLU A 472 -3.87 -7.72 17.85
C GLU A 472 -4.09 -6.59 18.87
N ILE A 473 -4.29 -6.95 20.13
CA ILE A 473 -4.50 -5.99 21.23
C ILE A 473 -3.15 -5.74 21.91
N ILE A 474 -2.69 -4.47 21.91
CA ILE A 474 -1.48 -4.03 22.62
C ILE A 474 -1.78 -3.88 24.11
N SER A 475 -2.93 -3.28 24.45
CA SER A 475 -3.39 -3.12 25.83
C SER A 475 -4.92 -3.19 25.90
N ASN A 476 -5.44 -3.96 26.84
CA ASN A 476 -6.87 -4.05 27.07
C ASN A 476 -7.46 -2.76 27.67
N SER A 477 -6.65 -1.95 28.33
CA SER A 477 -7.03 -0.62 28.82
C SER A 477 -5.79 0.21 29.06
N ILE A 478 -5.78 1.45 28.55
CA ILE A 478 -4.71 2.42 28.80
C ILE A 478 -4.98 3.31 30.03
N CYS A 479 -6.24 3.38 30.47
CA CYS A 479 -6.67 4.09 31.66
C CYS A 479 -8.12 3.70 32.01
N SER A 480 -8.64 4.19 33.13
CA SER A 480 -10.01 3.93 33.60
C SER A 480 -11.06 4.49 32.64
N GLN A 481 -12.28 3.90 32.66
CA GLN A 481 -13.40 4.38 31.86
C GLN A 481 -13.81 5.82 32.24
N GLU A 482 -13.69 6.18 33.50
CA GLU A 482 -13.94 7.55 33.97
C GLU A 482 -13.00 8.55 33.28
N THR A 483 -11.73 8.22 33.19
CA THR A 483 -10.72 9.05 32.48
C THR A 483 -11.04 9.12 31.00
N ILE A 484 -11.41 7.99 30.36
CA ILE A 484 -11.82 7.95 28.95
C ILE A 484 -12.99 8.90 28.67
N ASP A 485 -14.05 8.84 29.48
CA ASP A 485 -15.26 9.66 29.28
C ASP A 485 -14.93 11.16 29.43
N LYS A 486 -14.12 11.52 30.44
CA LYS A 486 -13.65 12.90 30.63
C LYS A 486 -12.87 13.42 29.43
N VAL A 487 -11.89 12.65 28.92
CA VAL A 487 -11.07 13.11 27.80
C VAL A 487 -11.81 13.10 26.47
N LYS A 488 -12.73 12.15 26.23
CA LYS A 488 -13.63 12.17 25.05
C LYS A 488 -14.44 13.44 25.01
N ASN A 489 -15.03 13.84 26.14
CA ASN A 489 -15.79 15.08 26.23
C ASN A 489 -14.93 16.31 25.93
N MET A 490 -13.73 16.40 26.51
CA MET A 490 -12.80 17.49 26.21
C MET A 490 -12.38 17.51 24.72
N MET A 491 -12.09 16.37 24.11
CA MET A 491 -11.74 16.28 22.70
C MET A 491 -12.90 16.68 21.77
N LYS A 492 -14.13 16.33 22.11
CA LYS A 492 -15.34 16.76 21.43
C LYS A 492 -15.49 18.28 21.51
N ASN A 493 -15.31 18.85 22.69
CA ASN A 493 -15.39 20.30 22.92
C ASN A 493 -14.31 21.11 22.20
N VAL A 494 -13.14 20.54 21.89
CA VAL A 494 -12.13 21.19 21.03
C VAL A 494 -12.71 21.59 19.68
N VAL A 495 -13.68 20.83 19.16
CA VAL A 495 -14.32 21.06 17.87
C VAL A 495 -15.67 21.78 18.05
N GLU A 496 -16.50 21.37 19.00
CA GLU A 496 -17.88 21.85 19.11
C GLU A 496 -18.02 23.23 19.78
N LYS A 497 -17.17 23.53 20.76
CA LYS A 497 -17.24 24.80 21.48
C LYS A 497 -16.59 25.94 20.70
N GLU A 498 -17.20 27.12 20.67
CA GLU A 498 -16.67 28.31 20.00
C GLU A 498 -15.23 28.67 20.42
N HIS A 499 -14.89 28.42 21.69
CA HIS A 499 -13.54 28.66 22.20
C HIS A 499 -12.54 27.53 21.88
N GLY A 500 -13.04 26.41 21.38
CA GLY A 500 -12.20 25.25 21.01
C GLY A 500 -11.23 25.58 19.89
N THR A 501 -10.01 25.05 19.97
CA THR A 501 -8.97 25.36 18.99
C THR A 501 -9.26 24.89 17.56
N ALA A 502 -10.22 23.99 17.40
CA ALA A 502 -10.64 23.44 16.10
C ALA A 502 -12.11 23.75 15.76
N HIS A 503 -12.73 24.76 16.36
CA HIS A 503 -14.11 25.14 16.07
C HIS A 503 -14.34 25.47 14.57
N ASN A 504 -13.32 25.91 13.87
CA ASN A 504 -13.37 26.16 12.42
C ASN A 504 -13.71 24.93 11.56
N ILE A 505 -13.57 23.73 12.09
CA ILE A 505 -13.99 22.49 11.42
C ILE A 505 -15.32 21.93 11.91
N TYR A 506 -16.00 22.58 12.87
CA TYR A 506 -17.30 22.16 13.36
C TYR A 506 -18.28 21.88 12.21
N SER A 507 -19.12 20.90 12.38
CA SER A 507 -20.23 20.55 11.48
C SER A 507 -21.48 20.24 12.29
N GLU A 508 -22.62 20.66 11.79
CA GLU A 508 -23.93 20.32 12.36
C GLU A 508 -24.38 18.91 11.94
N ASP A 509 -23.87 18.41 10.81
CA ASP A 509 -24.30 17.15 10.22
C ASP A 509 -23.72 15.92 10.92
N PHE A 510 -22.49 16.04 11.48
CA PHE A 510 -21.81 14.94 12.16
C PHE A 510 -20.78 15.43 13.18
N SER A 511 -20.64 14.65 14.26
CA SER A 511 -19.76 14.99 15.35
C SER A 511 -18.30 14.56 15.10
N MET A 512 -17.35 15.39 15.51
CA MET A 512 -15.92 15.10 15.45
C MET A 512 -15.27 15.42 16.80
N ALA A 513 -14.23 14.67 17.15
CA ALA A 513 -13.43 14.91 18.33
C ALA A 513 -11.94 14.88 17.94
N GLY A 514 -11.13 15.73 18.57
CA GLY A 514 -9.70 15.72 18.25
C GLY A 514 -8.91 16.80 18.99
N LYS A 515 -7.66 16.95 18.58
CA LYS A 515 -6.71 17.92 19.12
C LYS A 515 -5.82 18.50 18.05
N THR A 516 -5.69 19.81 18.04
CA THR A 516 -4.71 20.53 17.21
C THR A 516 -3.32 20.42 17.78
N GLY A 517 -2.32 20.31 16.92
CA GLY A 517 -0.90 20.43 17.24
C GLY A 517 -0.26 21.52 16.40
N THR A 518 0.62 22.28 17.01
CA THR A 518 1.50 23.24 16.34
C THR A 518 2.80 23.23 17.10
N CYS A 519 3.82 22.64 16.54
CA CYS A 519 5.13 22.48 17.14
C CYS A 519 6.15 23.29 16.34
N GLN A 520 6.97 24.08 17.02
CA GLN A 520 8.13 24.70 16.39
C GLN A 520 9.23 23.63 16.26
N THR A 521 9.85 23.54 15.11
CA THR A 521 10.96 22.63 14.84
C THR A 521 12.20 23.40 14.42
N GLU A 522 13.37 22.78 14.47
CA GLU A 522 14.65 23.38 14.07
C GLU A 522 14.90 24.75 14.75
N TYR A 523 14.76 24.82 16.08
CA TYR A 523 14.83 26.06 16.88
C TYR A 523 16.13 26.84 16.72
N TRP A 524 17.18 26.20 16.21
CA TRP A 524 18.48 26.82 15.92
C TRP A 524 18.46 27.65 14.64
N LYS A 525 17.41 27.52 13.81
CA LYS A 525 17.21 28.33 12.62
C LYS A 525 16.37 29.57 12.98
N SER A 526 16.75 30.73 12.45
CA SER A 526 16.04 31.99 12.69
C SER A 526 14.67 32.08 12.01
N GLU A 527 14.37 31.19 11.06
CA GLU A 527 13.18 31.23 10.20
C GLU A 527 11.87 30.87 10.91
N GLY A 528 11.92 30.19 12.06
CA GLY A 528 10.74 29.73 12.80
C GLY A 528 9.92 28.75 11.97
N LEU A 529 10.40 27.51 11.87
CA LEU A 529 9.77 26.42 11.14
C LEU A 529 8.78 25.68 12.05
N TYR A 530 7.68 25.20 11.49
CA TYR A 530 6.59 24.59 12.25
C TYR A 530 6.18 23.24 11.69
N ILE A 531 5.65 22.38 12.56
CA ILE A 531 4.91 21.17 12.24
C ILE A 531 3.46 21.42 12.66
N SER A 532 2.55 21.29 11.73
CA SER A 532 1.11 21.49 11.92
C SER A 532 0.42 20.14 11.90
N SER A 533 -0.34 19.82 12.96
CA SER A 533 -1.01 18.52 13.07
C SER A 533 -2.44 18.62 13.58
N PHE A 534 -3.24 17.63 13.26
CA PHE A 534 -4.53 17.36 13.86
C PHE A 534 -4.71 15.86 13.99
N ALA A 535 -5.01 15.39 15.20
CA ALA A 535 -5.32 13.99 15.48
C ALA A 535 -6.68 13.89 16.16
N GLY A 536 -7.51 12.93 15.74
CA GLY A 536 -8.85 12.80 16.26
C GLY A 536 -9.58 11.57 15.73
N TYR A 537 -10.89 11.54 15.93
CA TYR A 537 -11.77 10.45 15.49
C TYR A 537 -13.16 10.97 15.13
N PHE A 538 -13.90 10.18 14.37
CA PHE A 538 -15.25 10.48 13.92
C PHE A 538 -16.06 9.19 13.66
N PRO A 539 -17.42 9.23 13.83
CA PRO A 539 -18.17 10.22 14.61
C PRO A 539 -17.68 10.28 16.06
N ALA A 540 -17.85 11.45 16.75
CA ALA A 540 -17.34 11.58 18.13
C ALA A 540 -18.11 10.71 19.13
N ASP A 541 -19.42 10.51 18.89
CA ASP A 541 -20.29 9.79 19.81
C ASP A 541 -20.18 8.26 19.67
N ASN A 542 -19.93 7.78 18.45
CA ASN A 542 -19.70 6.36 18.16
C ASN A 542 -18.51 6.23 17.19
N PRO A 543 -17.27 6.28 17.69
CA PRO A 543 -16.08 6.34 16.85
C PRO A 543 -15.92 5.11 15.94
N LYS A 544 -15.94 5.35 14.62
CA LYS A 544 -15.69 4.32 13.61
C LYS A 544 -14.28 4.42 13.04
N TYR A 545 -13.79 5.65 12.86
CA TYR A 545 -12.46 5.91 12.34
C TYR A 545 -11.72 6.92 13.20
N SER A 546 -10.42 6.68 13.39
CA SER A 546 -9.47 7.68 13.86
C SER A 546 -8.59 8.15 12.69
N CYS A 547 -8.16 9.40 12.74
CA CYS A 547 -7.37 10.00 11.67
C CYS A 547 -6.35 10.97 12.25
N ILE A 548 -5.15 10.99 11.68
CA ILE A 548 -4.12 11.99 11.94
C ILE A 548 -3.64 12.61 10.64
N VAL A 549 -3.45 13.91 10.67
CA VAL A 549 -2.85 14.72 9.61
C VAL A 549 -1.64 15.44 10.19
N VAL A 550 -0.49 15.31 9.55
CA VAL A 550 0.75 16.00 9.94
C VAL A 550 1.35 16.66 8.71
N ILE A 551 1.62 17.96 8.78
CA ILE A 551 2.19 18.75 7.70
C ILE A 551 3.41 19.50 8.23
N HIS A 552 4.54 19.25 7.60
CA HIS A 552 5.85 19.79 7.98
C HIS A 552 6.19 21.05 7.19
N LYS A 553 6.66 22.05 7.91
CA LYS A 553 7.19 23.31 7.38
C LYS A 553 6.27 23.98 6.34
N PRO A 554 4.98 24.21 6.66
CA PRO A 554 4.13 24.99 5.82
C PRO A 554 4.69 26.43 5.68
N ASN A 555 4.40 27.07 4.57
CA ASN A 555 4.79 28.47 4.35
C ASN A 555 4.12 29.36 5.41
N LYS A 556 4.93 29.91 6.31
CA LYS A 556 4.48 30.69 7.46
C LYS A 556 3.64 31.91 7.10
N THR A 557 3.88 32.49 5.93
CA THR A 557 3.11 33.67 5.47
C THR A 557 1.67 33.33 5.11
N LYS A 558 1.41 32.06 4.71
CA LYS A 558 0.08 31.55 4.40
C LYS A 558 -0.62 30.97 5.64
N GLY A 559 0.13 30.47 6.61
CA GLY A 559 -0.37 29.90 7.86
C GLY A 559 0.47 28.75 8.36
N TYR A 560 0.42 28.50 9.67
CA TYR A 560 1.19 27.42 10.32
C TYR A 560 0.49 26.77 11.51
N TYR A 561 -0.69 27.24 11.90
CA TYR A 561 -1.46 26.60 12.98
C TYR A 561 -2.14 25.31 12.52
N GLY A 562 -2.14 24.30 13.38
CA GLY A 562 -2.73 22.99 13.06
C GLY A 562 -4.23 23.06 12.70
N ASN A 563 -4.99 23.97 13.28
CA ASN A 563 -6.40 24.17 12.96
C ASN A 563 -6.61 24.75 11.54
N VAL A 564 -5.65 25.45 10.98
CA VAL A 564 -5.73 26.07 9.65
C VAL A 564 -5.10 25.18 8.59
N VAL A 565 -3.99 24.51 8.92
CA VAL A 565 -3.20 23.73 7.96
C VAL A 565 -3.61 22.25 7.93
N ALA A 566 -3.81 21.61 9.08
CA ALA A 566 -4.05 20.16 9.17
C ALA A 566 -5.54 19.79 9.36
N ALA A 567 -6.25 20.50 10.24
CA ALA A 567 -7.65 20.18 10.55
C ALA A 567 -8.61 20.23 9.34
N PRO A 568 -8.47 21.09 8.34
CA PRO A 568 -9.32 21.08 7.14
C PRO A 568 -9.22 19.77 6.34
N VAL A 569 -8.03 19.15 6.27
CA VAL A 569 -7.83 17.83 5.62
C VAL A 569 -8.60 16.76 6.39
N PHE A 570 -8.49 16.77 7.72
CA PHE A 570 -9.25 15.85 8.57
C PHE A 570 -10.76 16.00 8.36
N LYS A 571 -11.29 17.24 8.37
CA LYS A 571 -12.71 17.52 8.14
C LYS A 571 -13.18 16.99 6.80
N GLU A 572 -12.45 17.25 5.73
CA GLU A 572 -12.82 16.81 4.39
C GLU A 572 -12.90 15.29 4.30
N ILE A 573 -11.93 14.59 4.88
CA ILE A 573 -11.92 13.12 4.94
C ILE A 573 -13.11 12.61 5.75
N ALA A 574 -13.32 13.14 6.95
CA ALA A 574 -14.42 12.74 7.83
C ALA A 574 -15.78 12.97 7.18
N GLN A 575 -16.00 14.14 6.58
CA GLN A 575 -17.25 14.50 5.93
C GLN A 575 -17.58 13.59 4.74
N LYS A 576 -16.60 13.31 3.89
CA LYS A 576 -16.82 12.45 2.71
C LYS A 576 -17.03 10.98 3.10
N ILE A 577 -16.29 10.48 4.09
CA ILE A 577 -16.53 9.12 4.60
C ILE A 577 -17.91 9.05 5.23
N TYR A 578 -18.30 10.05 6.03
CA TYR A 578 -19.62 10.08 6.66
C TYR A 578 -20.77 10.12 5.64
N SER A 579 -20.66 10.95 4.59
CA SER A 579 -21.68 11.07 3.56
C SER A 579 -21.83 9.81 2.68
N ASN A 580 -20.77 9.01 2.56
CA ASN A 580 -20.77 7.77 1.79
C ASN A 580 -21.09 6.52 2.64
N ILE A 581 -21.05 6.64 3.97
CA ILE A 581 -21.54 5.59 4.86
C ILE A 581 -23.05 5.83 5.02
N PRO A 582 -23.94 4.98 4.46
CA PRO A 582 -25.35 5.03 4.80
C PRO A 582 -25.45 4.98 6.32
N ASN A 583 -26.34 5.78 6.92
CA ASN A 583 -26.55 5.81 8.37
C ASN A 583 -26.89 4.40 8.86
N VAL A 584 -25.86 3.62 9.20
CA VAL A 584 -25.99 2.24 9.70
C VAL A 584 -26.61 2.24 11.11
N GLU A 585 -26.61 3.39 11.81
CA GLU A 585 -27.39 3.54 13.06
C GLU A 585 -28.89 3.46 12.86
N SER A 586 -29.40 3.86 11.69
CA SER A 586 -30.77 3.59 11.31
C SER A 586 -31.03 2.14 10.87
N TYR A 587 -29.96 1.35 10.63
CA TYR A 587 -30.07 -0.06 10.24
C TYR A 587 -29.93 -1.03 11.42
N ASP A 588 -29.32 -0.63 12.54
CA ASP A 588 -29.24 -1.46 13.75
C ASP A 588 -30.40 -1.20 14.72
N GLU A 589 -31.08 -0.01 14.65
CA GLU A 589 -32.33 0.28 15.36
C GLU A 589 -33.62 0.11 14.50
N LEU A 590 -33.55 0.26 13.20
CA LEU A 590 -34.28 -0.63 12.37
C LEU A 590 -33.64 -2.01 12.65
N LYS A 591 -34.15 -2.76 13.64
CA LYS A 591 -34.69 -4.02 13.25
C LYS A 591 -35.28 -3.79 11.87
N PHE A 592 -34.48 -4.07 10.84
CA PHE A 592 -35.00 -4.84 9.77
C PHE A 592 -35.47 -6.13 10.50
N GLU A 593 -36.65 -6.09 11.01
CA GLU A 593 -37.65 -6.78 10.27
C GLU A 593 -37.34 -6.44 8.81
N VAL A 594 -36.30 -7.04 8.24
CA VAL A 594 -36.48 -7.88 7.12
C VAL A 594 -37.61 -8.76 7.61
N GLN A 595 -38.73 -8.21 7.51
CA GLN A 595 -39.73 -8.86 6.72
C GLN A 595 -39.00 -9.05 5.37
N ASN A 596 -38.03 -9.98 5.38
CA ASN A 596 -38.18 -11.17 4.60
C ASN A 596 -39.64 -11.47 4.88
N GLN A 597 -40.51 -10.82 4.15
CA GLN A 597 -41.76 -11.43 3.80
C GLN A 597 -41.27 -12.61 2.97
N ARG A 598 -40.73 -13.63 3.69
CA ARG A 598 -40.75 -15.01 3.27
C ARG A 598 -42.15 -15.10 2.77
N ILE A 599 -42.27 -15.13 1.46
CA ILE A 599 -43.53 -15.25 0.77
C ILE A 599 -44.28 -16.20 1.62
N LYS A 600 -45.32 -15.72 2.31
CA LYS A 600 -45.94 -16.48 3.41
C LYS A 600 -46.17 -17.85 2.87
N GLU A 601 -45.86 -18.91 3.59
CA GLU A 601 -46.04 -20.31 3.14
C GLU A 601 -47.46 -20.49 2.56
N GLU A 602 -48.39 -19.70 3.04
CA GLU A 602 -49.76 -19.58 2.55
C GLU A 602 -49.88 -19.11 1.08
N VAL A 603 -49.01 -18.22 0.59
CA VAL A 603 -48.98 -17.76 -0.81
C VAL A 603 -48.50 -18.90 -1.73
N ILE A 604 -47.44 -19.62 -1.32
CA ILE A 604 -46.93 -20.75 -2.04
C ILE A 604 -47.95 -21.87 -2.08
N LEU A 605 -48.55 -22.21 -0.93
CA LEU A 605 -49.56 -23.26 -0.81
C LEU A 605 -50.82 -22.97 -1.65
N ASN A 606 -51.28 -21.71 -1.69
CA ASN A 606 -52.38 -21.32 -2.54
C ASN A 606 -52.07 -21.49 -4.03
N LEU A 607 -50.91 -21.07 -4.47
CA LEU A 607 -50.49 -21.22 -5.87
C LEU A 607 -50.32 -22.69 -6.26
N GLU A 608 -49.74 -23.54 -5.40
CA GLU A 608 -49.66 -24.98 -5.59
C GLU A 608 -51.04 -25.62 -5.74
N ASN A 609 -52.03 -25.13 -5.01
CA ASN A 609 -53.42 -25.56 -5.13
C ASN A 609 -54.16 -24.90 -6.29
N MET A 610 -53.46 -24.17 -7.18
CA MET A 610 -54.08 -23.44 -8.30
C MET A 610 -55.10 -22.41 -7.87
N ILE A 611 -54.87 -21.73 -6.76
CA ILE A 611 -55.71 -20.64 -6.24
C ILE A 611 -54.85 -19.36 -6.22
N MET A 612 -55.39 -18.27 -6.80
CA MET A 612 -54.70 -16.99 -6.79
C MET A 612 -54.63 -16.44 -5.36
N PRO A 613 -53.41 -16.24 -4.79
CA PRO A 613 -53.25 -15.64 -3.46
C PRO A 613 -53.41 -14.11 -3.53
N ASP A 614 -53.47 -13.46 -2.38
CA ASP A 614 -53.29 -12.01 -2.28
C ASP A 614 -51.79 -11.70 -2.38
N ILE A 615 -51.40 -11.03 -3.45
CA ILE A 615 -50.03 -10.63 -3.73
C ILE A 615 -49.77 -9.13 -3.50
N SER A 616 -50.76 -8.42 -2.95
CA SER A 616 -50.64 -7.00 -2.64
C SER A 616 -49.57 -6.80 -1.55
N GLY A 617 -48.56 -5.97 -1.81
CA GLY A 617 -47.48 -5.69 -0.88
C GLY A 617 -46.24 -6.56 -1.04
N TYR A 618 -46.22 -7.50 -1.99
CA TYR A 618 -45.00 -8.23 -2.39
C TYR A 618 -44.30 -7.51 -3.55
N GLU A 619 -42.99 -7.77 -3.70
CA GLU A 619 -42.26 -7.28 -4.86
C GLU A 619 -42.57 -8.13 -6.09
N LEU A 620 -42.62 -7.45 -7.25
CA LEU A 620 -43.00 -8.09 -8.53
C LEU A 620 -42.05 -9.25 -8.87
N MET A 621 -40.73 -9.08 -8.62
CA MET A 621 -39.70 -10.06 -8.91
C MET A 621 -39.80 -11.33 -8.06
N ASP A 622 -40.45 -11.26 -6.89
CA ASP A 622 -40.65 -12.41 -6.02
C ASP A 622 -41.89 -13.23 -6.43
N VAL A 623 -42.92 -12.56 -6.99
CA VAL A 623 -44.22 -13.16 -7.27
C VAL A 623 -44.29 -13.76 -8.67
N ILE A 624 -43.67 -13.14 -9.67
CA ILE A 624 -43.72 -13.62 -11.06
C ILE A 624 -43.26 -15.08 -11.18
N PRO A 625 -42.06 -15.46 -10.67
CA PRO A 625 -41.59 -16.84 -10.80
C PRO A 625 -42.53 -17.88 -10.17
N LEU A 626 -43.22 -17.52 -9.08
CA LEU A 626 -44.14 -18.42 -8.40
C LEU A 626 -45.40 -18.69 -9.22
N ILE A 627 -45.92 -17.66 -9.88
CA ILE A 627 -47.13 -17.77 -10.74
C ILE A 627 -46.75 -18.53 -12.04
N GLU A 628 -45.59 -18.28 -12.59
CA GLU A 628 -45.12 -18.96 -13.79
C GLU A 628 -44.78 -20.42 -13.52
N ASN A 629 -44.21 -20.76 -12.35
CA ASN A 629 -43.90 -22.13 -11.95
C ASN A 629 -45.14 -23.05 -11.84
N VAL A 630 -46.34 -22.50 -11.53
CA VAL A 630 -47.57 -23.25 -11.53
C VAL A 630 -48.21 -23.34 -12.94
N GLY A 631 -47.50 -22.82 -13.95
CA GLY A 631 -47.91 -22.91 -15.37
C GLY A 631 -48.87 -21.82 -15.82
N CYS A 632 -48.98 -20.70 -15.11
CA CYS A 632 -49.73 -19.52 -15.56
C CYS A 632 -48.82 -18.53 -16.28
N GLN A 633 -49.36 -17.66 -17.13
CA GLN A 633 -48.63 -16.56 -17.77
C GLN A 633 -48.92 -15.25 -16.98
N VAL A 634 -47.95 -14.36 -16.85
CA VAL A 634 -48.13 -13.07 -16.19
C VAL A 634 -48.17 -11.95 -17.22
N LEU A 635 -49.21 -11.12 -17.18
CA LEU A 635 -49.27 -9.89 -17.97
C LEU A 635 -49.22 -8.68 -17.02
N ILE A 636 -48.20 -7.86 -17.22
CA ILE A 636 -47.95 -6.67 -16.42
C ILE A 636 -48.41 -5.45 -17.22
N GLU A 637 -49.22 -4.60 -16.58
CA GLU A 637 -49.71 -3.33 -17.11
C GLU A 637 -49.31 -2.20 -16.16
N GLY A 638 -48.91 -1.02 -16.65
CA GLY A 638 -48.50 0.14 -15.85
C GLY A 638 -47.00 0.25 -15.57
N ASN A 639 -46.57 1.36 -14.94
CA ASN A 639 -45.15 1.75 -14.72
C ASN A 639 -44.85 2.15 -13.27
N GLY A 640 -45.53 1.58 -12.28
CA GLY A 640 -45.32 1.86 -10.85
C GLY A 640 -44.49 0.79 -10.15
N ASN A 641 -44.19 1.02 -8.87
CA ASN A 641 -43.44 0.08 -8.00
C ASN A 641 -44.33 -0.74 -7.07
N ARG A 642 -45.65 -0.50 -7.07
CA ARG A 642 -46.58 -1.21 -6.22
C ARG A 642 -47.52 -2.09 -7.01
N ILE A 643 -47.66 -3.34 -6.57
CA ILE A 643 -48.57 -4.29 -7.18
C ILE A 643 -50.02 -3.95 -6.82
N LYS A 644 -50.84 -3.70 -7.86
CA LYS A 644 -52.30 -3.67 -7.77
C LYS A 644 -52.81 -4.91 -8.49
N GLN A 645 -53.26 -5.88 -7.72
CA GLN A 645 -53.72 -7.16 -8.24
C GLN A 645 -55.05 -6.98 -9.00
N LEU A 646 -55.08 -7.33 -10.27
CA LEU A 646 -56.28 -7.30 -11.11
C LEU A 646 -57.00 -8.65 -11.10
N THR A 647 -56.27 -9.76 -11.08
CA THR A 647 -56.85 -11.09 -10.88
C THR A 647 -57.13 -11.28 -9.38
N LYS A 648 -58.40 -11.37 -8.99
CA LYS A 648 -58.82 -11.39 -7.57
C LYS A 648 -58.25 -12.61 -6.82
N ALA A 649 -57.82 -12.38 -5.58
CA ALA A 649 -57.44 -13.45 -4.64
C ALA A 649 -58.59 -14.43 -4.46
N GLY A 650 -58.31 -15.72 -4.31
CA GLY A 650 -59.27 -16.81 -4.26
C GLY A 650 -59.77 -17.33 -5.61
N THR A 651 -59.36 -16.70 -6.73
CA THR A 651 -59.72 -17.18 -8.08
C THR A 651 -59.02 -18.49 -8.38
N LYS A 652 -59.76 -19.50 -8.85
CA LYS A 652 -59.21 -20.77 -9.31
C LYS A 652 -58.44 -20.56 -10.62
N LEU A 653 -57.17 -20.90 -10.63
CA LEU A 653 -56.29 -20.77 -11.80
C LEU A 653 -56.34 -22.04 -12.66
N LYS A 654 -55.99 -21.89 -13.96
CA LYS A 654 -55.81 -23.01 -14.89
C LYS A 654 -54.43 -22.89 -15.55
N LYS A 655 -53.78 -24.02 -15.86
CA LYS A 655 -52.55 -24.02 -16.62
C LYS A 655 -52.72 -23.28 -17.95
N GLY A 656 -51.81 -22.37 -18.27
CA GLY A 656 -51.90 -21.52 -19.46
C GLY A 656 -52.73 -20.27 -19.28
N GLN A 657 -53.38 -20.06 -18.15
CA GLN A 657 -54.17 -18.86 -17.87
C GLN A 657 -53.29 -17.64 -17.68
N THR A 658 -53.67 -16.49 -18.21
CA THR A 658 -52.97 -15.20 -17.99
C THR A 658 -53.46 -14.54 -16.69
N VAL A 659 -52.54 -14.31 -15.77
CA VAL A 659 -52.74 -13.52 -14.55
C VAL A 659 -52.37 -12.09 -14.82
N LYS A 660 -53.28 -11.15 -14.61
CA LYS A 660 -53.07 -9.73 -14.85
C LYS A 660 -52.65 -9.02 -13.57
N ILE A 661 -51.57 -8.30 -13.61
CA ILE A 661 -51.00 -7.48 -12.55
C ILE A 661 -50.85 -6.05 -13.07
N ASN A 662 -51.32 -5.07 -12.33
CA ASN A 662 -51.10 -3.66 -12.64
C ASN A 662 -50.08 -3.09 -11.66
N LEU A 663 -49.15 -2.24 -12.16
CA LEU A 663 -48.20 -1.48 -11.37
C LEU A 663 -48.69 -0.03 -11.24
N SER A 664 -48.84 0.45 -10.02
CA SER A 664 -49.30 1.82 -9.72
C SER A 664 -48.31 2.57 -8.82
#